data_293cb61b8c61b263097cfb11eba70e67
#
_entry.id   293cb61b8c61b263097cfb11eba70e67
#
_cell.length_a   1.000
_cell.length_b   1.000
_cell.length_c   1.000
_cell.angle_alpha   90.00
_cell.angle_beta   90.00
_cell.angle_gamma   90.00
#
_symmetry.space_group_name_H-M   'P 1'
#
loop_
_entity.id
_entity.type
_entity.pdbx_description
1 polymer ?
#
loop_
_entity_poly.entity_id
_entity_poly.type
_entity_poly.pdbx_seq_one_letter_code
_entity_poly.pdbx_strand_id
1 'polypeptide(L)'
;MDVLNAPPTPAVSVSPQRDYAIFMQVVRYPPISDVAQPMLRLAGIRIDTNTNGMHMAPYYISYAVKRLADGDDVKVAFPQDAKMGPPVWSSDGKRFAFTNTTPHGMELWMATTATGQTRRFDGVVVNGVLTSGGGRGGPSSIEWMADNRTMIVRLVPAGRGAAPLLPAIPAGPHVQESLGHAGPAPTYEDLLGTPHDEDLFDYYATAQLAYLDTSTGKTTPLGTPGIYTLVRPSPDEKHLLTGRLHHPYSYQLPAGSFPQEIQVWDRSAKAEYTIASLPLADRVPIAGVRTGPRSYDWITRKAATLTWVEALDGGNPLEKVPYRDRILSHAAPFQGEPVEAAKVKERFAGMQTLDNGKALVEDYDRASRIVRTLEIDLDKPGSEARVIFSRNERDAYRDPGSAVTKTLATGRRAVIQTGDEILLSGAGSSPTGDRPFVDRFNLATGKGERVFQSEAGGYEAIEAVLDDSGTRLLTRRESPVETPNYFIRNGAELKQLTHFANPVPQTAGVKKQLVNYKRADGVPLSFTLYLPAGYKAGTRLPALLWAYPYEFSDADTAGQVTGHESQSFTQLNYHQLGVLQGYALMDNVSMPIVGDPDTVNNTYVEQLRMDAQAAIDKAVEMGVVDRDRVGVFGHSYGAFMTANLLAHTTLFRAGVAESGAYNRTLTPFGFQSERRTFWQAGDVYTKMSPFWFADKIKTPILMIHGEADDNTGTFPIQSERMYAAIRGNGGTVRLVMLPSEAHGYRGKETMEHVLYEEMNWFDKYLKP
;
A
#
# COMPACT_ATOMS: atom_id res chain seq x y z
N MET A 1 -17.13 -19.05 11.32
CA MET A 1 -17.28 -17.59 11.52
C MET A 1 -16.30 -17.04 12.58
N ASP A 2 -16.11 -17.69 13.73
CA ASP A 2 -15.23 -17.18 14.78
C ASP A 2 -13.79 -16.94 14.30
N VAL A 3 -13.24 -17.85 13.48
CA VAL A 3 -11.88 -17.68 12.91
C VAL A 3 -11.83 -16.52 11.92
N LEU A 4 -12.87 -16.34 11.08
CA LEU A 4 -12.95 -15.22 10.14
C LEU A 4 -12.94 -13.88 10.88
N ASN A 5 -13.70 -13.77 11.96
CA ASN A 5 -13.90 -12.54 12.74
C ASN A 5 -12.89 -12.35 13.87
N ALA A 6 -11.94 -13.28 14.04
CA ALA A 6 -10.93 -13.18 15.08
C ALA A 6 -10.10 -11.90 14.95
N PRO A 7 -9.85 -11.17 16.05
CA PRO A 7 -9.10 -9.92 16.02
C PRO A 7 -7.67 -10.18 15.52
N PRO A 8 -7.11 -9.32 14.67
CA PRO A 8 -5.70 -9.38 14.30
C PRO A 8 -4.81 -8.97 15.48
N THR A 9 -3.55 -9.36 15.42
CA THR A 9 -2.54 -8.85 16.36
C THR A 9 -2.51 -7.31 16.29
N PRO A 10 -2.54 -6.59 17.43
CA PRO A 10 -2.50 -5.14 17.43
C PRO A 10 -1.27 -4.60 16.68
N ALA A 11 -1.45 -3.57 15.87
CA ALA A 11 -0.34 -2.85 15.26
C ALA A 11 0.41 -2.03 16.31
N VAL A 12 1.69 -1.69 16.06
CA VAL A 12 2.51 -0.93 17.01
C VAL A 12 3.02 0.38 16.41
N SER A 13 3.02 1.44 17.22
CA SER A 13 3.65 2.73 16.94
C SER A 13 4.61 3.09 18.08
N VAL A 14 5.90 3.27 17.76
CA VAL A 14 6.93 3.59 18.75
C VAL A 14 7.16 5.08 18.80
N SER A 15 7.33 5.63 20.01
CA SER A 15 7.63 7.05 20.22
C SER A 15 8.96 7.45 19.56
N PRO A 16 9.13 8.70 19.13
CA PRO A 16 10.38 9.19 18.55
C PRO A 16 11.61 8.99 19.44
N GLN A 17 11.45 9.06 20.75
CA GLN A 17 12.52 8.83 21.72
C GLN A 17 12.74 7.35 22.05
N ARG A 18 11.92 6.44 21.47
CA ARG A 18 12.03 4.98 21.60
C ARG A 18 11.88 4.48 23.05
N ASP A 19 11.08 5.20 23.84
CA ASP A 19 10.83 4.93 25.25
C ASP A 19 9.40 4.45 25.52
N TYR A 20 8.46 4.69 24.60
CA TYR A 20 7.08 4.21 24.65
C TYR A 20 6.66 3.54 23.35
N ALA A 21 5.69 2.64 23.44
CA ALA A 21 4.97 2.07 22.30
C ALA A 21 3.47 2.11 22.52
N ILE A 22 2.72 2.36 21.45
CA ILE A 22 1.26 2.29 21.40
C ILE A 22 0.91 1.03 20.59
N PHE A 23 0.21 0.09 21.23
CA PHE A 23 -0.37 -1.08 20.58
C PHE A 23 -1.82 -0.76 20.21
N MET A 24 -2.10 -0.83 18.91
CA MET A 24 -3.35 -0.31 18.32
C MET A 24 -4.19 -1.47 17.81
N GLN A 25 -5.39 -1.64 18.38
CA GLN A 25 -6.32 -2.68 17.95
C GLN A 25 -7.18 -2.18 16.79
N VAL A 26 -7.12 -2.88 15.66
CA VAL A 26 -8.01 -2.65 14.51
C VAL A 26 -9.23 -3.55 14.55
N VAL A 27 -10.31 -3.13 13.91
CA VAL A 27 -11.41 -4.00 13.53
C VAL A 27 -11.04 -4.69 12.23
N ARG A 28 -11.03 -6.02 12.22
CA ARG A 28 -10.68 -6.79 11.02
C ARG A 28 -11.66 -6.55 9.88
N TYR A 29 -12.93 -6.67 10.19
CA TYR A 29 -14.05 -6.41 9.28
C TYR A 29 -15.07 -5.52 10.00
N PRO A 30 -15.22 -4.25 9.63
CA PRO A 30 -16.25 -3.39 10.16
C PRO A 30 -17.64 -3.87 9.74
N PRO A 31 -18.70 -3.50 10.45
CA PRO A 31 -20.07 -3.86 10.03
C PRO A 31 -20.41 -3.24 8.68
N ILE A 32 -21.26 -3.89 7.90
CA ILE A 32 -21.69 -3.39 6.58
C ILE A 32 -22.32 -2.01 6.66
N SER A 33 -22.90 -1.64 7.80
CA SER A 33 -23.43 -0.29 8.03
C SER A 33 -22.36 0.82 7.92
N ASP A 34 -21.10 0.51 8.23
CA ASP A 34 -20.00 1.46 8.05
C ASP A 34 -19.62 1.58 6.57
N VAL A 35 -19.58 0.45 5.84
CA VAL A 35 -19.26 0.40 4.40
C VAL A 35 -20.36 1.10 3.58
N ALA A 36 -21.61 0.95 4.00
CA ALA A 36 -22.78 1.53 3.32
C ALA A 36 -23.07 2.99 3.70
N GLN A 37 -22.19 3.67 4.46
CA GLN A 37 -22.36 5.10 4.73
C GLN A 37 -22.40 5.90 3.42
N PRO A 38 -23.21 6.96 3.35
CA PRO A 38 -23.25 7.82 2.18
C PRO A 38 -21.87 8.37 1.82
N MET A 39 -21.49 8.23 0.55
CA MET A 39 -20.22 8.75 0.06
C MET A 39 -20.42 9.52 -1.25
N LEU A 40 -19.61 10.57 -1.42
CA LEU A 40 -19.41 11.21 -2.70
C LEU A 40 -18.18 10.61 -3.38
N ARG A 41 -18.27 10.46 -4.69
CA ARG A 41 -17.19 9.95 -5.56
C ARG A 41 -16.75 11.11 -6.45
N LEU A 42 -15.67 11.80 -6.06
CA LEU A 42 -15.27 13.07 -6.66
C LEU A 42 -13.76 13.09 -6.90
N ALA A 43 -13.37 13.34 -8.14
CA ALA A 43 -11.98 13.51 -8.54
C ALA A 43 -11.06 12.34 -8.12
N GLY A 44 -11.57 11.11 -8.15
CA GLY A 44 -10.85 9.90 -7.70
C GLY A 44 -10.75 9.74 -6.18
N ILE A 45 -11.58 10.47 -5.43
CA ILE A 45 -11.62 10.44 -3.96
C ILE A 45 -13.03 10.07 -3.50
N ARG A 46 -13.11 9.25 -2.47
CA ARG A 46 -14.36 8.89 -1.80
C ARG A 46 -14.48 9.65 -0.49
N ILE A 47 -15.48 10.50 -0.41
CA ILE A 47 -15.68 11.42 0.71
C ILE A 47 -16.90 11.00 1.51
N ASP A 48 -16.74 10.83 2.82
CA ASP A 48 -17.86 10.72 3.75
C ASP A 48 -18.37 12.12 4.08
N THR A 49 -19.60 12.40 3.67
CA THR A 49 -20.23 13.72 3.80
C THR A 49 -20.57 14.09 5.24
N ASN A 50 -20.75 13.11 6.11
CA ASN A 50 -21.09 13.35 7.52
C ASN A 50 -19.87 13.75 8.33
N THR A 51 -18.71 13.14 8.01
CA THR A 51 -17.49 13.32 8.79
C THR A 51 -16.53 14.35 8.18
N ASN A 52 -16.72 14.72 6.91
CA ASN A 52 -15.79 15.53 6.09
C ASN A 52 -14.40 14.88 6.08
N GLY A 53 -14.38 13.57 5.96
CA GLY A 53 -13.20 12.73 5.89
C GLY A 53 -13.24 11.78 4.70
N MET A 54 -12.22 10.95 4.58
CA MET A 54 -12.25 9.85 3.60
C MET A 54 -13.27 8.80 4.03
N HIS A 55 -14.07 8.32 3.07
CA HIS A 55 -14.94 7.17 3.28
C HIS A 55 -14.09 5.92 3.60
N MET A 56 -14.49 5.17 4.63
CA MET A 56 -13.77 3.98 5.09
C MET A 56 -12.29 4.21 5.44
N ALA A 57 -11.94 5.40 5.96
CA ALA A 57 -10.61 5.61 6.51
C ALA A 57 -10.28 4.57 7.60
N PRO A 58 -9.06 3.99 7.61
CA PRO A 58 -8.67 3.05 8.65
C PRO A 58 -8.77 3.66 10.05
N TYR A 59 -9.31 2.91 11.01
CA TYR A 59 -9.42 3.35 12.39
C TYR A 59 -9.06 2.25 13.38
N TYR A 60 -8.74 2.67 14.60
CA TYR A 60 -8.43 1.81 15.74
C TYR A 60 -9.49 1.99 16.83
N ILE A 61 -9.83 0.91 17.51
CA ILE A 61 -10.83 0.90 18.57
C ILE A 61 -10.22 0.99 19.98
N SER A 62 -8.92 0.74 20.09
CA SER A 62 -8.20 0.92 21.36
C SER A 62 -6.72 1.15 21.13
N TYR A 63 -6.10 1.88 22.05
CA TYR A 63 -4.66 2.01 22.19
C TYR A 63 -4.25 1.51 23.58
N ALA A 64 -3.24 0.62 23.62
CA ALA A 64 -2.56 0.25 24.86
C ALA A 64 -1.16 0.89 24.82
N VAL A 65 -0.90 1.83 25.72
CA VAL A 65 0.39 2.53 25.80
C VAL A 65 1.29 1.82 26.80
N LYS A 66 2.50 1.46 26.40
CA LYS A 66 3.48 0.80 27.25
C LYS A 66 4.80 1.56 27.28
N ARG A 67 5.41 1.62 28.46
CA ARG A 67 6.76 2.09 28.62
C ARG A 67 7.73 0.95 28.27
N LEU A 68 8.69 1.20 27.36
CA LEU A 68 9.58 0.15 26.83
C LEU A 68 10.71 -0.23 27.79
N ALA A 69 10.97 0.54 28.84
CA ALA A 69 12.01 0.25 29.83
C ALA A 69 11.61 -0.95 30.72
N ASP A 70 10.40 -0.95 31.23
CA ASP A 70 9.88 -1.93 32.19
C ASP A 70 8.70 -2.75 31.67
N GLY A 71 8.01 -2.28 30.64
CA GLY A 71 6.81 -2.90 30.07
C GLY A 71 5.51 -2.49 30.75
N ASP A 72 5.56 -1.52 31.65
CA ASP A 72 4.39 -1.04 32.40
C ASP A 72 3.39 -0.36 31.49
N ASP A 73 2.11 -0.62 31.76
CA ASP A 73 1.00 0.01 31.08
C ASP A 73 0.76 1.44 31.58
N VAL A 74 0.59 2.37 30.64
CA VAL A 74 0.08 3.70 30.92
C VAL A 74 -1.41 3.73 30.60
N LYS A 75 -2.24 3.93 31.61
CA LYS A 75 -3.70 4.02 31.43
C LYS A 75 -4.06 5.33 30.75
N VAL A 76 -4.64 5.24 29.57
CA VAL A 76 -5.11 6.38 28.77
C VAL A 76 -6.63 6.32 28.69
N ALA A 77 -7.30 7.44 29.01
CA ALA A 77 -8.74 7.56 28.89
C ALA A 77 -9.13 7.98 27.48
N PHE A 78 -9.60 7.04 26.67
CA PHE A 78 -10.11 7.30 25.33
C PHE A 78 -11.62 7.54 25.33
N PRO A 79 -12.17 8.23 24.30
CA PRO A 79 -13.62 8.33 24.11
C PRO A 79 -14.26 6.94 24.03
N GLN A 80 -15.47 6.83 24.55
CA GLN A 80 -16.26 5.62 24.39
C GLN A 80 -16.58 5.42 22.90
N ASP A 81 -16.60 4.17 22.43
CA ASP A 81 -16.87 3.80 21.04
C ASP A 81 -16.01 4.57 20.02
N ALA A 82 -14.77 4.89 20.39
CA ALA A 82 -13.86 5.67 19.58
C ALA A 82 -13.49 4.98 18.26
N LYS A 83 -13.52 5.77 17.18
CA LYS A 83 -12.92 5.44 15.88
C LYS A 83 -11.67 6.32 15.69
N MET A 84 -10.57 5.90 16.29
CA MET A 84 -9.33 6.70 16.36
C MET A 84 -8.50 6.55 15.11
N GLY A 85 -8.04 7.67 14.55
CA GLY A 85 -7.01 7.67 13.49
C GLY A 85 -5.63 7.30 14.06
N PRO A 86 -4.60 7.10 13.21
CA PRO A 86 -3.26 6.78 13.67
C PRO A 86 -2.67 7.87 14.58
N PRO A 87 -1.87 7.49 15.60
CA PRO A 87 -1.24 8.47 16.49
C PRO A 87 -0.15 9.25 15.77
N VAL A 88 -0.15 10.57 15.96
CA VAL A 88 0.87 11.50 15.47
C VAL A 88 1.68 12.00 16.65
N TRP A 89 2.91 11.52 16.78
CA TRP A 89 3.79 11.84 17.90
C TRP A 89 4.38 13.24 17.81
N SER A 90 4.49 13.93 18.95
CA SER A 90 5.42 15.05 19.10
C SER A 90 6.87 14.55 18.99
N SER A 91 7.80 15.36 18.49
CA SER A 91 9.18 14.92 18.25
C SER A 91 9.92 14.52 19.54
N ASP A 92 9.50 15.05 20.69
CA ASP A 92 10.03 14.68 22.00
C ASP A 92 9.37 13.42 22.61
N GLY A 93 8.38 12.81 21.92
CA GLY A 93 7.66 11.62 22.37
C GLY A 93 6.77 11.80 23.59
N LYS A 94 6.66 13.01 24.15
CA LYS A 94 5.91 13.27 25.37
C LYS A 94 4.41 13.38 25.15
N ARG A 95 3.99 13.54 23.89
CA ARG A 95 2.59 13.65 23.49
C ARG A 95 2.36 12.93 22.17
N PHE A 96 1.14 12.54 21.96
CA PHE A 96 0.65 12.14 20.64
C PHE A 96 -0.75 12.71 20.42
N ALA A 97 -1.01 13.15 19.20
CA ALA A 97 -2.31 13.58 18.75
C ALA A 97 -2.98 12.48 17.93
N PHE A 98 -4.29 12.45 17.89
CA PHE A 98 -5.07 11.55 17.05
C PHE A 98 -6.43 12.16 16.74
N THR A 99 -7.02 11.75 15.65
CA THR A 99 -8.41 12.09 15.33
C THR A 99 -9.35 11.05 15.92
N ASN A 100 -10.56 11.48 16.30
CA ASN A 100 -11.67 10.58 16.61
C ASN A 100 -12.81 10.88 15.64
N THR A 101 -13.15 9.92 14.80
CA THR A 101 -14.24 10.06 13.82
C THR A 101 -15.57 9.80 14.49
N THR A 102 -16.45 10.81 14.48
CA THR A 102 -17.81 10.76 15.03
C THR A 102 -18.84 10.92 13.89
N PRO A 103 -20.13 10.64 14.12
CA PRO A 103 -21.17 10.88 13.09
C PRO A 103 -21.29 12.33 12.61
N HIS A 104 -20.65 13.29 13.30
CA HIS A 104 -20.78 14.72 13.04
C HIS A 104 -19.47 15.41 12.64
N GLY A 105 -18.39 14.64 12.42
CA GLY A 105 -17.09 15.18 12.04
C GLY A 105 -15.93 14.48 12.73
N MET A 106 -14.73 14.92 12.40
CA MET A 106 -13.49 14.40 12.95
C MET A 106 -12.99 15.32 14.07
N GLU A 107 -13.07 14.86 15.31
CA GLU A 107 -12.52 15.55 16.47
C GLU A 107 -11.00 15.42 16.52
N LEU A 108 -10.33 16.40 17.11
CA LEU A 108 -8.90 16.33 17.43
C LEU A 108 -8.69 16.11 18.92
N TRP A 109 -7.90 15.09 19.24
CA TRP A 109 -7.52 14.71 20.59
C TRP A 109 -6.00 14.68 20.75
N MET A 110 -5.52 14.86 21.95
CA MET A 110 -4.12 14.71 22.34
C MET A 110 -4.02 13.95 23.65
N ALA A 111 -3.02 13.09 23.76
CA ALA A 111 -2.66 12.40 25.00
C ALA A 111 -1.25 12.78 25.47
N THR A 112 -1.04 12.87 26.77
CA THR A 112 0.27 12.98 27.40
C THR A 112 0.79 11.57 27.68
N THR A 113 1.90 11.21 27.08
CA THR A 113 2.40 9.83 27.05
C THR A 113 2.67 9.25 28.44
N ALA A 114 3.33 10.03 29.32
CA ALA A 114 3.74 9.52 30.65
C ALA A 114 2.58 9.39 31.65
N THR A 115 1.50 10.17 31.51
CA THR A 115 0.39 10.20 32.48
C THR A 115 -0.89 9.60 31.93
N GLY A 116 -1.00 9.43 30.61
CA GLY A 116 -2.22 8.99 29.95
C GLY A 116 -3.36 10.02 29.96
N GLN A 117 -3.10 11.25 30.40
CA GLN A 117 -4.12 12.32 30.36
C GLN A 117 -4.44 12.66 28.91
N THR A 118 -5.74 12.69 28.60
CA THR A 118 -6.25 13.08 27.29
C THR A 118 -6.93 14.43 27.33
N ARG A 119 -6.90 15.11 26.19
CA ARG A 119 -7.62 16.37 25.98
C ARG A 119 -8.23 16.38 24.59
N ARG A 120 -9.52 16.69 24.52
CA ARG A 120 -10.18 17.08 23.27
C ARG A 120 -9.99 18.58 23.04
N PHE A 121 -9.81 18.97 21.78
CA PHE A 121 -9.79 20.39 21.40
C PHE A 121 -11.18 20.82 20.94
N ASP A 122 -11.92 21.47 21.81
CA ASP A 122 -13.30 21.90 21.51
C ASP A 122 -13.33 22.93 20.37
N GLY A 123 -14.30 22.80 19.47
CA GLY A 123 -14.44 23.67 18.29
C GLY A 123 -13.44 23.39 17.16
N VAL A 124 -12.56 22.42 17.32
CA VAL A 124 -11.62 21.97 16.28
C VAL A 124 -12.23 20.81 15.53
N VAL A 125 -12.67 21.04 14.29
CA VAL A 125 -13.20 20.03 13.39
C VAL A 125 -12.22 19.83 12.26
N VAL A 126 -11.62 18.64 12.20
CA VAL A 126 -10.55 18.31 11.23
C VAL A 126 -11.15 18.03 9.85
N ASN A 127 -10.55 18.59 8.80
CA ASN A 127 -10.80 18.18 7.42
C ASN A 127 -9.88 17.01 7.05
N GLY A 128 -10.46 15.84 6.83
CA GLY A 128 -9.75 14.60 6.51
C GLY A 128 -9.87 14.15 5.05
N VAL A 129 -10.38 14.98 4.14
CA VAL A 129 -10.69 14.58 2.76
C VAL A 129 -9.43 14.24 1.95
N LEU A 130 -8.37 15.04 2.09
CA LEU A 130 -7.11 14.84 1.37
C LEU A 130 -6.00 14.23 2.27
N THR A 131 -6.37 13.39 3.21
CA THR A 131 -5.41 12.70 4.05
C THR A 131 -5.31 11.24 3.63
N SER A 132 -4.15 10.81 3.14
CA SER A 132 -3.85 9.38 3.03
C SER A 132 -3.56 8.84 4.42
N GLY A 133 -4.16 7.72 4.78
CA GLY A 133 -3.85 7.02 6.03
C GLY A 133 -2.34 6.76 6.14
N GLY A 134 -1.73 7.38 7.12
CA GLY A 134 -0.36 7.42 7.53
C GLY A 134 0.61 6.36 7.02
N GLY A 135 1.14 6.55 5.84
CA GLY A 135 2.24 5.76 5.33
C GLY A 135 3.05 6.55 4.30
N ARG A 136 4.33 6.78 4.56
CA ARG A 136 5.31 7.35 3.62
C ARG A 136 4.97 8.74 3.01
N GLY A 137 4.60 9.71 3.86
CA GLY A 137 4.65 11.13 3.44
C GLY A 137 3.46 11.64 2.62
N GLY A 138 2.30 10.99 2.69
CA GLY A 138 1.04 11.57 2.23
C GLY A 138 0.60 12.75 3.11
N PRO A 139 -0.34 13.60 2.64
CA PRO A 139 -0.81 14.72 3.41
C PRO A 139 -1.45 14.23 4.72
N SER A 140 -1.01 14.79 5.87
CA SER A 140 -1.60 14.58 7.18
C SER A 140 -2.53 15.75 7.53
N SER A 141 -3.59 15.48 8.28
CA SER A 141 -4.42 16.55 8.85
C SER A 141 -3.74 17.29 10.00
N ILE A 142 -2.69 16.71 10.56
CA ILE A 142 -1.99 17.18 11.76
C ILE A 142 -0.50 17.12 11.51
N GLU A 143 0.20 18.21 11.76
CA GLU A 143 1.66 18.28 11.68
C GLU A 143 2.20 18.99 12.93
N TRP A 144 3.02 18.28 13.71
CA TRP A 144 3.68 18.89 14.87
C TRP A 144 4.79 19.85 14.44
N MET A 145 4.86 20.99 15.12
CA MET A 145 6.03 21.84 15.07
C MET A 145 7.12 21.30 16.03
N ALA A 146 8.38 21.64 15.78
CA ALA A 146 9.51 21.17 16.60
C ALA A 146 9.51 21.73 18.04
N ASP A 147 8.72 22.80 18.29
CA ASP A 147 8.48 23.33 19.63
C ASP A 147 7.67 22.35 20.52
N ASN A 148 7.18 21.25 19.95
CA ASN A 148 6.35 20.22 20.60
C ASN A 148 5.10 20.79 21.32
N ARG A 149 4.69 22.00 20.97
CA ARG A 149 3.54 22.71 21.52
C ARG A 149 2.55 23.13 20.46
N THR A 150 3.04 23.53 19.31
CA THR A 150 2.21 24.00 18.20
C THR A 150 1.99 22.86 17.20
N MET A 151 0.74 22.73 16.70
CA MET A 151 0.42 21.89 15.55
C MET A 151 -0.10 22.75 14.41
N ILE A 152 0.25 22.39 13.18
CA ILE A 152 -0.49 22.82 11.99
C ILE A 152 -1.61 21.82 11.77
N VAL A 153 -2.84 22.31 11.69
CA VAL A 153 -4.03 21.48 11.51
C VAL A 153 -4.84 21.94 10.30
N ARG A 154 -5.43 20.97 9.60
CA ARG A 154 -6.38 21.22 8.50
C ARG A 154 -7.78 21.20 9.08
N LEU A 155 -8.48 22.31 9.03
CA LEU A 155 -9.81 22.47 9.62
C LEU A 155 -10.88 22.58 8.54
N VAL A 156 -12.05 22.10 8.84
CA VAL A 156 -13.25 22.47 8.09
C VAL A 156 -13.43 23.98 8.21
N PRO A 157 -13.54 24.75 7.10
CA PRO A 157 -13.66 26.19 7.19
C PRO A 157 -14.89 26.63 7.98
N ALA A 158 -14.70 27.52 8.94
CA ALA A 158 -15.80 28.08 9.70
C ALA A 158 -16.72 28.91 8.77
N GLY A 159 -18.02 28.74 8.93
CA GLY A 159 -19.02 29.52 8.17
C GLY A 159 -19.13 29.20 6.69
N ARG A 160 -18.61 28.04 6.22
CA ARG A 160 -18.71 27.64 4.80
C ARG A 160 -20.16 27.43 4.30
N GLY A 161 -21.17 27.46 5.19
CA GLY A 161 -22.58 27.25 4.84
C GLY A 161 -22.94 25.78 4.61
N ALA A 162 -24.10 25.55 3.98
CA ALA A 162 -24.55 24.22 3.59
C ALA A 162 -23.85 23.76 2.29
N ALA A 163 -23.74 22.43 2.12
CA ALA A 163 -23.23 21.88 0.86
C ALA A 163 -24.09 22.30 -0.33
N PRO A 164 -23.48 22.52 -1.51
CA PRO A 164 -24.20 22.80 -2.74
C PRO A 164 -25.28 21.76 -3.00
N LEU A 165 -26.48 22.23 -3.35
CA LEU A 165 -27.57 21.33 -3.70
C LEU A 165 -27.53 21.02 -5.19
N LEU A 166 -27.87 19.79 -5.55
CA LEU A 166 -28.03 19.42 -6.96
C LEU A 166 -29.09 20.31 -7.61
N PRO A 167 -28.75 20.97 -8.72
CA PRO A 167 -29.74 21.77 -9.46
C PRO A 167 -30.95 20.93 -9.89
N ALA A 168 -32.13 21.43 -9.65
CA ALA A 168 -33.39 20.75 -10.05
C ALA A 168 -33.50 20.53 -11.55
N ILE A 169 -32.85 21.40 -12.34
CA ILE A 169 -32.81 21.34 -13.81
C ILE A 169 -31.33 21.25 -14.20
N PRO A 170 -30.92 20.27 -15.03
CA PRO A 170 -29.56 20.20 -15.55
C PRO A 170 -29.17 21.49 -16.28
N ALA A 171 -27.95 21.99 -16.04
CA ALA A 171 -27.44 23.19 -16.67
C ALA A 171 -27.21 23.04 -18.19
N GLY A 172 -27.11 21.79 -18.68
CA GLY A 172 -26.89 21.44 -20.08
C GLY A 172 -26.28 20.05 -20.23
N PRO A 173 -25.91 19.65 -21.44
CA PRO A 173 -25.19 18.40 -21.67
C PRO A 173 -23.77 18.49 -21.13
N HIS A 174 -23.22 17.34 -20.73
CA HIS A 174 -21.79 17.22 -20.38
C HIS A 174 -21.00 17.05 -21.69
N VAL A 175 -20.02 17.94 -21.90
CA VAL A 175 -19.18 17.93 -23.10
C VAL A 175 -17.74 17.65 -22.70
N GLN A 176 -17.15 16.62 -23.31
CA GLN A 176 -15.74 16.35 -23.26
C GLN A 176 -15.14 16.50 -24.63
N GLU A 177 -14.06 17.26 -24.76
CA GLU A 177 -13.41 17.53 -26.03
C GLU A 177 -11.92 17.19 -25.96
N SER A 178 -11.39 16.59 -27.02
CA SER A 178 -9.96 16.40 -27.24
C SER A 178 -9.52 17.19 -28.45
N LEU A 179 -8.49 18.00 -28.31
CA LEU A 179 -7.94 18.85 -29.37
C LEU A 179 -6.79 18.17 -30.14
N GLY A 180 -6.81 16.84 -30.23
CA GLY A 180 -5.87 16.07 -31.06
C GLY A 180 -4.50 15.83 -30.41
N HIS A 181 -4.37 15.99 -29.10
CA HIS A 181 -3.17 15.63 -28.37
C HIS A 181 -3.31 14.24 -27.76
N ALA A 182 -2.28 13.40 -27.93
CA ALA A 182 -2.24 12.10 -27.28
C ALA A 182 -2.03 12.28 -25.76
N GLY A 183 -2.96 11.76 -24.99
CA GLY A 183 -2.92 11.73 -23.53
C GLY A 183 -3.36 10.34 -23.08
N PRO A 184 -2.46 9.31 -23.10
CA PRO A 184 -2.85 7.99 -22.63
C PRO A 184 -3.21 8.09 -21.16
N ALA A 185 -4.46 7.75 -20.85
CA ALA A 185 -4.95 7.71 -19.48
C ALA A 185 -5.33 6.28 -19.13
N PRO A 186 -4.93 5.77 -17.97
CA PRO A 186 -5.57 4.62 -17.37
C PRO A 186 -7.08 4.87 -17.24
N THR A 187 -7.86 3.82 -17.19
CA THR A 187 -9.28 3.91 -16.92
C THR A 187 -9.48 4.22 -15.44
N TYR A 188 -9.96 5.40 -15.12
CA TYR A 188 -10.22 5.85 -13.74
C TYR A 188 -11.72 5.80 -13.45
N GLU A 189 -12.05 5.60 -12.17
CA GLU A 189 -13.40 5.75 -11.62
C GLU A 189 -13.48 6.94 -10.67
N ASP A 190 -14.70 7.22 -10.21
CA ASP A 190 -14.98 8.24 -9.21
C ASP A 190 -14.53 9.66 -9.64
N LEU A 191 -14.49 9.93 -10.94
CA LEU A 191 -14.10 11.22 -11.50
C LEU A 191 -15.20 12.28 -11.33
N LEU A 192 -14.84 13.55 -11.52
CA LEU A 192 -15.84 14.60 -11.70
C LEU A 192 -16.59 14.37 -13.01
N GLY A 193 -17.90 14.59 -13.02
CA GLY A 193 -18.74 14.44 -14.21
C GLY A 193 -19.53 15.70 -14.55
N THR A 194 -19.66 16.63 -13.59
CA THR A 194 -20.52 17.80 -13.71
C THR A 194 -19.92 19.02 -13.02
N PRO A 195 -20.32 20.26 -13.38
CA PRO A 195 -19.95 21.45 -12.59
C PRO A 195 -20.40 21.37 -11.12
N HIS A 196 -21.52 20.69 -10.85
CA HIS A 196 -21.96 20.46 -9.46
C HIS A 196 -20.97 19.56 -8.68
N ASP A 197 -20.33 18.60 -9.34
CA ASP A 197 -19.29 17.80 -8.71
C ASP A 197 -18.05 18.64 -8.39
N GLU A 198 -17.72 19.64 -9.24
CA GLU A 198 -16.64 20.59 -8.92
C GLU A 198 -17.00 21.40 -7.68
N ASP A 199 -18.23 21.92 -7.59
CA ASP A 199 -18.73 22.68 -6.44
C ASP A 199 -18.67 21.83 -5.15
N LEU A 200 -19.06 20.55 -5.23
CA LEU A 200 -18.98 19.62 -4.11
C LEU A 200 -17.54 19.28 -3.74
N PHE A 201 -16.66 19.09 -4.73
CA PHE A 201 -15.24 18.87 -4.50
C PHE A 201 -14.60 20.08 -3.81
N ASP A 202 -14.85 21.28 -4.30
CA ASP A 202 -14.41 22.52 -3.66
C ASP A 202 -14.94 22.63 -2.22
N TYR A 203 -16.21 22.33 -2.00
CA TYR A 203 -16.83 22.41 -0.68
C TYR A 203 -16.20 21.47 0.33
N TYR A 204 -15.99 20.20 -0.01
CA TYR A 204 -15.49 19.20 0.93
C TYR A 204 -13.96 19.15 1.04
N ALA A 205 -13.24 19.35 -0.05
CA ALA A 205 -11.78 19.28 -0.07
C ALA A 205 -11.11 20.57 0.43
N THR A 206 -11.79 21.72 0.42
CA THR A 206 -11.27 22.97 0.95
C THR A 206 -11.07 22.88 2.47
N ALA A 207 -9.84 23.16 2.91
CA ALA A 207 -9.46 23.23 4.32
C ALA A 207 -8.94 24.62 4.69
N GLN A 208 -9.21 25.07 5.91
CA GLN A 208 -8.51 26.18 6.54
C GLN A 208 -7.32 25.63 7.31
N LEU A 209 -6.11 26.01 6.91
CA LEU A 209 -4.93 25.73 7.73
C LEU A 209 -4.95 26.60 8.97
N ALA A 210 -4.49 26.08 10.12
CA ALA A 210 -4.37 26.84 11.34
C ALA A 210 -3.21 26.36 12.20
N TYR A 211 -2.59 27.26 12.91
CA TYR A 211 -1.76 26.91 14.06
C TYR A 211 -2.68 26.63 15.27
N LEU A 212 -2.50 25.49 15.90
CA LEU A 212 -3.16 25.12 17.15
C LEU A 212 -2.13 25.11 18.30
N ASP A 213 -2.28 25.97 19.27
CA ASP A 213 -1.53 25.92 20.53
C ASP A 213 -2.12 24.82 21.43
N THR A 214 -1.38 23.73 21.63
CA THR A 214 -1.87 22.58 22.40
C THR A 214 -2.03 22.85 23.87
N SER A 215 -1.40 23.89 24.43
CA SER A 215 -1.53 24.25 25.85
C SER A 215 -2.83 25.02 26.14
N THR A 216 -3.20 25.92 25.24
CA THR A 216 -4.42 26.74 25.38
C THR A 216 -5.63 26.17 24.63
N GLY A 217 -5.41 25.45 23.55
CA GLY A 217 -6.43 25.02 22.58
C GLY A 217 -6.81 26.10 21.57
N LYS A 218 -6.12 27.25 21.57
CA LYS A 218 -6.40 28.34 20.67
C LYS A 218 -5.89 28.02 19.25
N THR A 219 -6.77 28.21 18.25
CA THR A 219 -6.42 28.16 16.84
C THR A 219 -6.16 29.55 16.29
N THR A 220 -5.17 29.68 15.42
CA THR A 220 -4.86 30.90 14.66
C THR A 220 -4.83 30.55 13.18
N PRO A 221 -5.73 31.09 12.35
CA PRO A 221 -5.74 30.79 10.92
C PRO A 221 -4.41 31.07 10.24
N LEU A 222 -4.04 30.21 9.29
CA LEU A 222 -2.82 30.29 8.50
C LEU A 222 -3.22 30.32 7.02
N GLY A 223 -2.98 31.45 6.36
CA GLY A 223 -3.39 31.66 4.97
C GLY A 223 -4.90 31.68 4.76
N THR A 224 -5.31 31.52 3.51
CA THR A 224 -6.72 31.45 3.09
C THR A 224 -7.19 30.01 2.96
N PRO A 225 -8.50 29.73 3.09
CA PRO A 225 -9.02 28.40 2.75
C PRO A 225 -8.62 27.98 1.33
N GLY A 226 -8.31 26.70 1.16
CA GLY A 226 -7.91 26.14 -0.13
C GLY A 226 -7.79 24.61 -0.10
N ILE A 227 -7.58 24.01 -1.24
CA ILE A 227 -7.40 22.56 -1.37
C ILE A 227 -5.89 22.26 -1.29
N TYR A 228 -5.42 21.96 -0.09
CA TYR A 228 -4.00 21.76 0.19
C TYR A 228 -3.60 20.28 0.04
N THR A 229 -2.66 20.01 -0.87
CA THR A 229 -2.07 18.67 -1.08
C THR A 229 -0.81 18.47 -0.26
N LEU A 230 -0.12 19.54 0.10
CA LEU A 230 1.15 19.52 0.82
C LEU A 230 1.18 20.68 1.82
N VAL A 231 1.58 20.39 3.05
CA VAL A 231 1.92 21.40 4.08
C VAL A 231 3.05 20.82 4.92
N ARG A 232 4.24 21.41 4.86
CA ARG A 232 5.42 20.85 5.53
C ARG A 232 6.34 21.95 6.03
N PRO A 233 6.52 22.13 7.35
CA PRO A 233 7.45 23.10 7.91
C PRO A 233 8.90 22.80 7.48
N SER A 234 9.75 23.83 7.33
CA SER A 234 11.20 23.64 7.22
C SER A 234 11.79 23.13 8.54
N PRO A 235 12.99 22.51 8.53
CA PRO A 235 13.63 22.08 9.77
C PRO A 235 13.88 23.18 10.80
N ASP A 236 14.06 24.44 10.38
CA ASP A 236 14.17 25.60 11.26
C ASP A 236 12.83 26.28 11.58
N GLU A 237 11.72 25.73 11.04
CA GLU A 237 10.34 26.17 11.23
C GLU A 237 10.02 27.60 10.80
N LYS A 238 10.92 28.27 10.07
CA LYS A 238 10.66 29.63 9.60
C LYS A 238 9.86 29.66 8.32
N HIS A 239 9.87 28.58 7.57
CA HIS A 239 9.24 28.46 6.26
C HIS A 239 8.30 27.25 6.20
N LEU A 240 7.30 27.32 5.31
CA LEU A 240 6.34 26.26 5.05
C LEU A 240 6.34 25.94 3.56
N LEU A 241 6.64 24.70 3.21
CA LEU A 241 6.42 24.17 1.87
C LEU A 241 4.95 23.82 1.73
N THR A 242 4.27 24.40 0.74
CA THR A 242 2.84 24.21 0.50
C THR A 242 2.56 23.80 -0.93
N GLY A 243 1.55 22.97 -1.13
CA GLY A 243 0.97 22.61 -2.43
C GLY A 243 -0.52 22.85 -2.39
N ARG A 244 -1.06 23.54 -3.39
CA ARG A 244 -2.48 23.90 -3.48
C ARG A 244 -3.03 23.57 -4.85
N LEU A 245 -4.14 22.81 -4.91
CA LEU A 245 -4.91 22.60 -6.16
C LEU A 245 -5.74 23.84 -6.51
N HIS A 246 -5.96 24.05 -7.81
CA HIS A 246 -6.81 25.09 -8.32
C HIS A 246 -7.44 24.70 -9.67
N HIS A 247 -8.51 25.41 -10.06
CA HIS A 247 -9.11 25.28 -11.38
C HIS A 247 -8.14 25.62 -12.53
N PRO A 248 -8.43 25.10 -13.76
CA PRO A 248 -9.57 24.24 -14.13
C PRO A 248 -9.32 22.78 -13.71
N TYR A 249 -10.37 22.08 -13.29
CA TYR A 249 -10.32 20.64 -13.01
C TYR A 249 -10.49 19.82 -14.28
N SER A 250 -10.38 18.49 -14.13
CA SER A 250 -10.56 17.54 -15.22
C SER A 250 -11.68 16.55 -14.91
N TYR A 251 -12.47 16.22 -15.93
CA TYR A 251 -13.46 15.13 -15.86
C TYR A 251 -12.91 13.79 -16.33
N GLN A 252 -11.62 13.74 -16.68
CA GLN A 252 -10.94 12.53 -17.19
C GLN A 252 -9.81 12.04 -16.27
N LEU A 253 -9.41 12.86 -15.30
CA LEU A 253 -8.25 12.62 -14.46
C LEU A 253 -8.59 12.87 -12.98
N PRO A 254 -7.96 12.11 -12.05
CA PRO A 254 -8.15 12.31 -10.62
C PRO A 254 -7.43 13.56 -10.12
N ALA A 255 -7.78 14.00 -8.90
CA ALA A 255 -7.26 15.20 -8.24
C ALA A 255 -5.72 15.30 -8.23
N GLY A 256 -5.01 14.17 -8.14
CA GLY A 256 -3.54 14.14 -8.21
C GLY A 256 -2.94 14.69 -9.51
N SER A 257 -3.75 14.76 -10.58
CA SER A 257 -3.36 15.30 -11.89
C SER A 257 -3.77 16.76 -12.10
N PHE A 258 -4.55 17.34 -11.19
CA PHE A 258 -5.06 18.70 -11.34
C PHE A 258 -3.96 19.77 -11.30
N PRO A 259 -4.24 20.97 -11.82
CA PRO A 259 -3.34 22.10 -11.69
C PRO A 259 -3.04 22.39 -10.23
N GLN A 260 -1.76 22.69 -9.93
CA GLN A 260 -1.37 22.98 -8.57
C GLN A 260 -0.24 24.00 -8.51
N GLU A 261 -0.26 24.80 -7.47
CA GLU A 261 0.78 25.74 -7.15
C GLU A 261 1.60 25.22 -5.95
N ILE A 262 2.92 25.18 -6.12
CA ILE A 262 3.87 24.73 -5.10
C ILE A 262 4.68 25.93 -4.66
N GLN A 263 4.56 26.30 -3.37
CA GLN A 263 5.16 27.50 -2.82
C GLN A 263 5.88 27.26 -1.50
N VAL A 264 6.81 28.15 -1.21
CA VAL A 264 7.32 28.36 0.15
C VAL A 264 6.68 29.60 0.71
N TRP A 265 6.12 29.48 1.89
CA TRP A 265 5.53 30.56 2.67
C TRP A 265 6.37 30.84 3.91
N ASP A 266 6.34 32.09 4.40
CA ASP A 266 6.74 32.41 5.76
C ASP A 266 5.68 31.93 6.78
N ARG A 267 5.93 32.12 8.06
CA ARG A 267 4.99 31.73 9.13
C ARG A 267 3.67 32.51 9.13
N SER A 268 3.58 33.60 8.41
CA SER A 268 2.35 34.40 8.24
C SER A 268 1.53 34.00 7.00
N ALA A 269 1.97 32.96 6.29
CA ALA A 269 1.44 32.50 5.00
C ALA A 269 1.64 33.49 3.83
N LYS A 270 2.64 34.36 3.93
CA LYS A 270 3.09 35.16 2.79
C LYS A 270 4.03 34.30 1.94
N ALA A 271 3.74 34.23 0.63
CA ALA A 271 4.61 33.53 -0.31
C ALA A 271 5.98 34.22 -0.41
N GLU A 272 7.04 33.45 -0.21
CA GLU A 272 8.44 33.89 -0.34
C GLU A 272 9.04 33.40 -1.66
N TYR A 273 8.61 32.19 -2.12
CA TYR A 273 9.12 31.59 -3.34
C TYR A 273 8.07 30.68 -3.98
N THR A 274 7.90 30.76 -5.29
CA THR A 274 7.08 29.82 -6.06
C THR A 274 8.01 28.85 -6.77
N ILE A 275 7.94 27.58 -6.37
CA ILE A 275 8.73 26.51 -6.97
C ILE A 275 8.15 26.15 -8.34
N ALA A 276 6.84 26.02 -8.43
CA ALA A 276 6.15 25.65 -9.65
C ALA A 276 4.69 26.10 -9.65
N SER A 277 4.20 26.49 -10.82
CA SER A 277 2.80 26.53 -11.17
C SER A 277 2.56 25.43 -12.22
N LEU A 278 2.05 24.31 -11.79
CA LEU A 278 1.94 23.11 -12.61
C LEU A 278 0.57 23.05 -13.30
N PRO A 279 0.51 22.90 -14.62
CA PRO A 279 -0.76 22.73 -15.35
C PRO A 279 -1.35 21.34 -15.08
N LEU A 280 -2.54 21.09 -15.63
CA LEU A 280 -3.17 19.77 -15.67
C LEU A 280 -2.18 18.74 -16.27
N ALA A 281 -2.03 17.59 -15.59
CA ALA A 281 -1.13 16.52 -16.04
C ALA A 281 -1.82 15.54 -17.00
N ASP A 282 -2.32 16.06 -18.12
CA ASP A 282 -3.09 15.33 -19.13
C ASP A 282 -2.23 14.65 -20.21
N ARG A 283 -0.90 14.84 -20.17
CA ARG A 283 0.05 14.35 -21.19
C ARG A 283 1.15 13.45 -20.62
N VAL A 284 0.90 12.83 -19.47
CA VAL A 284 1.87 11.91 -18.88
C VAL A 284 1.91 10.63 -19.69
N PRO A 285 3.07 10.22 -20.24
CA PRO A 285 3.19 8.97 -21.00
C PRO A 285 2.89 7.74 -20.14
N ILE A 286 2.56 6.62 -20.79
CA ILE A 286 2.41 5.32 -20.10
C ILE A 286 3.69 5.01 -19.34
N ALA A 287 3.54 4.67 -18.04
CA ALA A 287 4.66 4.45 -17.12
C ALA A 287 5.63 5.63 -16.98
N GLY A 288 5.26 6.81 -17.46
CA GLY A 288 6.02 8.05 -17.36
C GLY A 288 5.75 8.83 -16.08
N VAL A 289 6.34 10.05 -16.04
CA VAL A 289 6.12 11.02 -14.96
C VAL A 289 5.74 12.37 -15.54
N ARG A 290 5.06 13.20 -14.73
CA ARG A 290 4.77 14.58 -15.15
C ARG A 290 6.05 15.37 -15.36
N THR A 291 6.04 16.28 -16.31
CA THR A 291 7.11 17.25 -16.55
C THR A 291 7.08 18.37 -15.49
N GLY A 292 8.22 19.02 -15.31
CA GLY A 292 8.39 20.04 -14.27
C GLY A 292 8.77 19.45 -12.91
N PRO A 293 8.88 20.32 -11.90
CA PRO A 293 9.25 19.92 -10.54
C PRO A 293 8.29 18.90 -9.93
N ARG A 294 8.84 17.92 -9.22
CA ARG A 294 8.12 16.89 -8.46
C ARG A 294 8.96 16.41 -7.25
N SER A 295 8.40 15.59 -6.36
CA SER A 295 9.09 15.01 -5.21
C SER A 295 9.74 16.07 -4.31
N TYR A 296 8.95 17.08 -3.94
CA TYR A 296 9.41 18.19 -3.11
C TYR A 296 9.63 17.77 -1.67
N ASP A 297 10.77 18.16 -1.08
CA ASP A 297 11.00 18.03 0.36
C ASP A 297 12.05 19.04 0.87
N TRP A 298 12.16 19.13 2.19
CA TRP A 298 13.26 19.79 2.87
C TRP A 298 14.42 18.81 3.09
N ILE A 299 15.65 19.26 2.86
CA ILE A 299 16.82 18.50 3.28
C ILE A 299 16.82 18.46 4.81
N THR A 300 16.59 17.30 5.39
CA THR A 300 16.25 17.08 6.80
C THR A 300 17.23 17.70 7.78
N ARG A 301 18.52 17.78 7.42
CA ARG A 301 19.57 18.27 8.30
C ARG A 301 20.06 19.69 7.97
N LYS A 302 19.42 20.37 7.03
CA LYS A 302 19.68 21.79 6.72
C LYS A 302 18.53 22.64 7.21
N ALA A 303 18.80 23.83 7.71
CA ALA A 303 17.81 24.72 8.32
C ALA A 303 16.60 24.97 7.42
N ALA A 304 16.83 25.39 6.19
CA ALA A 304 15.80 25.67 5.20
C ALA A 304 16.35 25.50 3.77
N THR A 305 16.64 24.27 3.38
CA THR A 305 17.07 23.96 2.00
C THR A 305 16.05 23.00 1.40
N LEU A 306 15.38 23.48 0.37
CA LEU A 306 14.46 22.67 -0.45
C LEU A 306 15.23 21.74 -1.37
N THR A 307 14.57 20.66 -1.76
CA THR A 307 14.96 19.81 -2.88
C THR A 307 13.72 19.39 -3.67
N TRP A 308 13.90 19.18 -4.97
CA TRP A 308 12.90 18.59 -5.86
C TRP A 308 13.59 17.91 -7.04
N VAL A 309 12.81 17.24 -7.84
CA VAL A 309 13.31 16.45 -8.98
C VAL A 309 12.62 16.90 -10.27
N GLU A 310 13.36 16.92 -11.36
CA GLU A 310 12.83 17.19 -12.71
C GLU A 310 13.27 16.13 -13.70
N ALA A 311 12.37 15.77 -14.62
CA ALA A 311 12.66 14.81 -15.68
C ALA A 311 13.46 15.47 -16.81
N LEU A 312 14.52 14.80 -17.26
CA LEU A 312 15.37 15.21 -18.38
C LEU A 312 14.98 14.53 -19.70
N ASP A 313 14.08 13.55 -19.66
CA ASP A 313 13.55 12.79 -20.79
C ASP A 313 12.12 13.22 -21.18
N GLY A 314 11.69 14.42 -20.76
CA GLY A 314 10.31 14.86 -20.93
C GLY A 314 9.27 14.02 -20.19
N GLY A 315 9.70 13.23 -19.20
CA GLY A 315 8.85 12.29 -18.47
C GLY A 315 8.53 11.00 -19.21
N ASN A 316 9.07 10.82 -20.42
CA ASN A 316 8.81 9.66 -21.28
C ASN A 316 9.87 8.56 -21.07
N PRO A 317 9.49 7.39 -20.51
CA PRO A 317 10.46 6.31 -20.25
C PRO A 317 11.02 5.67 -21.53
N LEU A 318 10.43 5.93 -22.71
CA LEU A 318 10.90 5.42 -23.99
C LEU A 318 12.04 6.28 -24.60
N GLU A 319 12.21 7.52 -24.11
CA GLU A 319 13.29 8.39 -24.56
C GLU A 319 14.64 7.88 -24.03
N LYS A 320 15.64 7.85 -24.92
CA LYS A 320 17.00 7.43 -24.57
C LYS A 320 17.84 8.66 -24.23
N VAL A 321 18.12 8.85 -22.96
CA VAL A 321 18.91 9.96 -22.42
C VAL A 321 20.01 9.44 -21.49
N PRO A 322 21.13 10.15 -21.33
CA PRO A 322 22.20 9.72 -20.42
C PRO A 322 21.80 9.76 -18.94
N TYR A 323 20.88 10.65 -18.57
CA TYR A 323 20.30 10.80 -17.24
C TYR A 323 18.81 11.10 -17.39
N ARG A 324 17.98 10.38 -16.64
CA ARG A 324 16.53 10.56 -16.70
C ARG A 324 16.02 11.66 -15.80
N ASP A 325 16.69 11.88 -14.66
CA ASP A 325 16.26 12.88 -13.68
C ASP A 325 17.44 13.70 -13.16
N ARG A 326 17.16 14.96 -12.80
CA ARG A 326 18.03 15.81 -12.01
C ARG A 326 17.39 16.15 -10.67
N ILE A 327 18.23 16.23 -9.65
CA ILE A 327 17.86 16.66 -8.30
C ILE A 327 18.35 18.09 -8.13
N LEU A 328 17.43 18.98 -7.83
CA LEU A 328 17.69 20.39 -7.59
C LEU A 328 17.60 20.71 -6.11
N SER A 329 18.37 21.68 -5.64
CA SER A 329 18.29 22.21 -4.29
C SER A 329 18.26 23.73 -4.28
N HIS A 330 17.56 24.32 -3.32
CA HIS A 330 17.47 25.77 -3.16
C HIS A 330 17.37 26.14 -1.68
N ALA A 331 18.33 26.92 -1.20
CA ALA A 331 18.39 27.29 0.20
C ALA A 331 17.74 28.67 0.43
N ALA A 332 17.15 28.87 1.62
CA ALA A 332 16.71 30.19 2.04
C ALA A 332 17.90 31.19 2.00
N PRO A 333 17.66 32.47 1.61
CA PRO A 333 16.37 33.10 1.38
C PRO A 333 15.78 32.93 -0.03
N PHE A 334 16.09 31.86 -0.74
CA PHE A 334 15.56 31.48 -2.05
C PHE A 334 15.83 32.51 -3.15
N GLN A 335 17.04 33.06 -3.14
CA GLN A 335 17.51 34.01 -4.14
C GLN A 335 18.46 33.36 -5.15
N GLY A 336 18.43 33.84 -6.38
CA GLY A 336 19.20 33.24 -7.47
C GLY A 336 18.57 31.98 -8.04
N GLU A 337 19.35 31.25 -8.83
CA GLU A 337 18.90 30.03 -9.45
C GLU A 337 19.08 28.81 -8.53
N PRO A 338 18.18 27.82 -8.57
CA PRO A 338 18.38 26.54 -7.89
C PRO A 338 19.66 25.84 -8.37
N VAL A 339 20.31 25.14 -7.45
CA VAL A 339 21.54 24.41 -7.72
C VAL A 339 21.21 22.97 -8.13
N GLU A 340 21.78 22.50 -9.23
CA GLU A 340 21.73 21.09 -9.59
C GLU A 340 22.63 20.28 -8.65
N ALA A 341 22.02 19.61 -7.67
CA ALA A 341 22.75 18.83 -6.67
C ALA A 341 23.31 17.53 -7.26
N ALA A 342 22.52 16.83 -8.07
CA ALA A 342 22.93 15.58 -8.71
C ALA A 342 22.03 15.24 -9.91
N LYS A 343 22.51 14.30 -10.74
CA LYS A 343 21.71 13.60 -11.77
C LYS A 343 21.71 12.11 -11.49
N VAL A 344 20.59 11.45 -11.81
CA VAL A 344 20.46 9.99 -11.76
C VAL A 344 20.18 9.45 -13.14
N LYS A 345 20.79 8.28 -13.44
CA LYS A 345 20.68 7.66 -14.77
C LYS A 345 19.28 7.16 -15.05
N GLU A 346 18.64 6.59 -14.01
CA GLU A 346 17.31 6.03 -14.11
C GLU A 346 16.29 6.94 -13.40
N ARG A 347 15.04 6.52 -13.36
CA ARG A 347 13.98 7.31 -12.75
C ARG A 347 14.16 7.39 -11.22
N PHE A 348 14.22 8.60 -10.69
CA PHE A 348 14.28 8.85 -9.25
C PHE A 348 13.10 8.19 -8.51
N ALA A 349 13.41 7.39 -7.49
CA ALA A 349 12.44 6.65 -6.68
C ALA A 349 12.35 7.15 -5.23
N GLY A 350 13.41 7.76 -4.70
CA GLY A 350 13.41 8.27 -3.32
C GLY A 350 14.76 8.84 -2.89
N MET A 351 14.76 9.56 -1.74
CA MET A 351 15.97 10.10 -1.13
C MET A 351 15.86 10.08 0.40
N GLN A 352 16.94 9.69 1.07
CA GLN A 352 17.09 9.73 2.53
C GLN A 352 18.39 10.46 2.89
N THR A 353 18.31 11.44 3.80
CA THR A 353 19.48 12.21 4.19
C THR A 353 20.34 11.51 5.22
N LEU A 354 21.66 11.64 5.03
CA LEU A 354 22.73 11.20 5.93
C LEU A 354 23.24 12.34 6.81
N ASP A 355 24.07 12.02 7.79
CA ASP A 355 24.58 13.01 8.77
C ASP A 355 25.65 13.95 8.20
N ASN A 356 26.38 13.52 7.18
CA ASN A 356 27.59 14.15 6.66
C ASN A 356 27.38 15.01 5.40
N GLY A 357 26.18 15.59 5.23
CA GLY A 357 25.82 16.38 4.04
C GLY A 357 25.53 15.55 2.79
N LYS A 358 25.51 14.23 2.94
CA LYS A 358 25.20 13.30 1.86
C LYS A 358 23.76 12.79 1.94
N ALA A 359 23.35 12.06 0.91
CA ALA A 359 22.07 11.37 0.86
C ALA A 359 22.20 10.02 0.15
N LEU A 360 21.34 9.08 0.55
CA LEU A 360 21.05 7.88 -0.23
C LEU A 360 19.89 8.21 -1.17
N VAL A 361 20.11 8.00 -2.46
CA VAL A 361 19.11 8.21 -3.51
C VAL A 361 18.82 6.87 -4.16
N GLU A 362 17.56 6.55 -4.32
CA GLU A 362 17.13 5.40 -5.12
C GLU A 362 16.74 5.84 -6.51
N ASP A 363 17.23 5.13 -7.51
CA ASP A 363 16.75 5.22 -8.89
C ASP A 363 16.36 3.84 -9.42
N TYR A 364 15.44 3.82 -10.37
CA TYR A 364 14.83 2.60 -10.88
C TYR A 364 14.68 2.63 -12.39
N ASP A 365 15.20 1.60 -13.03
CA ASP A 365 14.92 1.29 -14.43
C ASP A 365 13.82 0.24 -14.55
N ARG A 366 12.66 0.67 -15.01
CA ARG A 366 11.52 -0.22 -15.19
C ARG A 366 11.72 -1.24 -16.30
N ALA A 367 12.56 -0.96 -17.31
CA ALA A 367 12.80 -1.86 -18.42
C ALA A 367 13.61 -3.08 -17.99
N SER A 368 14.72 -2.87 -17.28
CA SER A 368 15.56 -3.96 -16.74
C SER A 368 15.11 -4.43 -15.35
N ARG A 369 14.20 -3.71 -14.70
CA ARG A 369 13.80 -3.89 -13.28
C ARG A 369 14.97 -3.72 -12.30
N ILE A 370 15.99 -2.97 -12.67
CA ILE A 370 17.11 -2.68 -11.78
C ILE A 370 16.78 -1.48 -10.90
N VAL A 371 16.85 -1.69 -9.59
CA VAL A 371 16.87 -0.65 -8.56
C VAL A 371 18.30 -0.44 -8.10
N ARG A 372 18.72 0.83 -7.96
CA ARG A 372 20.03 1.19 -7.42
C ARG A 372 19.86 2.12 -6.24
N THR A 373 20.70 1.93 -5.23
CA THR A 373 20.89 2.90 -4.15
C THR A 373 22.22 3.60 -4.39
N LEU A 374 22.16 4.91 -4.50
CA LEU A 374 23.30 5.79 -4.80
C LEU A 374 23.59 6.66 -3.59
N GLU A 375 24.86 6.88 -3.27
CA GLU A 375 25.29 7.95 -2.37
C GLU A 375 25.62 9.19 -3.20
N ILE A 376 25.00 10.32 -2.86
CA ILE A 376 25.30 11.65 -3.45
C ILE A 376 25.77 12.61 -2.35
N ASP A 377 26.59 13.58 -2.72
CA ASP A 377 27.05 14.64 -1.84
C ASP A 377 26.26 15.92 -2.12
N LEU A 378 25.35 16.29 -1.20
CA LEU A 378 24.50 17.48 -1.32
C LEU A 378 25.27 18.79 -1.04
N ASP A 379 26.48 18.70 -0.49
CA ASP A 379 27.36 19.85 -0.22
C ASP A 379 28.37 20.09 -1.36
N LYS A 380 28.48 19.12 -2.30
CA LYS A 380 29.36 19.20 -3.48
C LYS A 380 28.57 18.96 -4.77
N PRO A 381 27.79 19.95 -5.21
CA PRO A 381 27.00 19.84 -6.43
C PRO A 381 27.85 19.41 -7.62
N GLY A 382 27.32 18.52 -8.46
CA GLY A 382 28.02 17.99 -9.64
C GLY A 382 29.06 16.90 -9.33
N SER A 383 29.22 16.48 -8.07
CA SER A 383 30.02 15.29 -7.74
C SER A 383 29.36 14.03 -8.30
N GLU A 384 30.19 13.03 -8.65
CA GLU A 384 29.71 11.76 -9.20
C GLU A 384 28.94 10.98 -8.12
N ALA A 385 27.76 10.48 -8.47
CA ALA A 385 26.97 9.60 -7.58
C ALA A 385 27.66 8.23 -7.49
N ARG A 386 27.85 7.73 -6.27
CA ARG A 386 28.48 6.44 -6.01
C ARG A 386 27.41 5.36 -5.82
N VAL A 387 27.43 4.31 -6.61
CA VAL A 387 26.53 3.15 -6.46
C VAL A 387 26.91 2.39 -5.19
N ILE A 388 25.95 2.25 -4.28
CA ILE A 388 26.08 1.43 -3.06
C ILE A 388 25.50 0.05 -3.30
N PHE A 389 24.26 -0.03 -3.82
CA PHE A 389 23.58 -1.26 -4.17
C PHE A 389 23.01 -1.18 -5.59
N SER A 390 23.00 -2.33 -6.27
CA SER A 390 22.33 -2.50 -7.57
C SER A 390 21.82 -3.94 -7.66
N ARG A 391 20.50 -4.11 -7.84
CA ARG A 391 19.87 -5.43 -7.97
C ARG A 391 18.61 -5.36 -8.82
N ASN A 392 18.16 -6.52 -9.29
CA ASN A 392 16.80 -6.63 -9.78
C ASN A 392 15.82 -6.38 -8.60
N GLU A 393 14.77 -5.60 -8.80
CA GLU A 393 13.76 -5.32 -7.76
C GLU A 393 13.09 -6.60 -7.22
N ARG A 394 12.99 -7.63 -8.06
CA ARG A 394 12.42 -8.94 -7.74
C ARG A 394 13.43 -9.90 -7.09
N ASP A 395 14.71 -9.56 -7.03
CA ASP A 395 15.72 -10.39 -6.35
C ASP A 395 15.64 -10.20 -4.84
N ALA A 396 14.74 -10.96 -4.23
CA ALA A 396 14.47 -10.90 -2.79
C ALA A 396 15.62 -11.45 -1.94
N TYR A 397 16.41 -12.41 -2.50
CA TYR A 397 17.52 -13.02 -1.75
C TYR A 397 18.73 -12.09 -1.63
N ARG A 398 18.86 -11.12 -2.55
CA ARG A 398 19.92 -10.09 -2.51
C ARG A 398 19.43 -8.75 -2.01
N ASP A 399 18.23 -8.69 -1.43
CA ASP A 399 17.71 -7.44 -0.89
C ASP A 399 18.52 -7.04 0.36
N PRO A 400 19.26 -5.92 0.32
CA PRO A 400 20.05 -5.45 1.46
C PRO A 400 19.17 -4.89 2.59
N GLY A 401 17.85 -4.81 2.37
CA GLY A 401 16.93 -4.10 3.24
C GLY A 401 16.97 -2.59 3.02
N SER A 402 16.22 -1.88 3.87
CA SER A 402 16.11 -0.42 3.84
C SER A 402 16.89 0.22 4.98
N ALA A 403 17.42 1.42 4.75
CA ALA A 403 18.11 2.17 5.79
C ALA A 403 17.15 2.52 6.95
N VAL A 404 17.55 2.17 8.17
CA VAL A 404 16.78 2.46 9.37
C VAL A 404 16.87 3.94 9.68
N THR A 405 15.72 4.56 9.97
CA THR A 405 15.64 5.99 10.26
C THR A 405 15.19 6.26 11.69
N LYS A 406 15.59 7.41 12.22
CA LYS A 406 15.10 7.97 13.48
C LYS A 406 14.48 9.35 13.28
N THR A 407 13.58 9.73 14.18
CA THR A 407 13.01 11.08 14.22
C THR A 407 13.98 12.01 14.96
N LEU A 408 14.29 13.12 14.33
CA LEU A 408 15.13 14.20 14.92
C LEU A 408 14.27 15.11 15.80
N ALA A 409 14.92 15.99 16.57
CA ALA A 409 14.24 17.01 17.37
C ALA A 409 13.37 17.96 16.53
N THR A 410 13.69 18.10 15.24
CA THR A 410 12.89 18.86 14.25
C THR A 410 11.62 18.13 13.79
N GLY A 411 11.30 16.95 14.32
CA GLY A 411 10.20 16.09 13.84
C GLY A 411 10.50 15.35 12.52
N ARG A 412 11.63 15.64 11.86
CA ARG A 412 12.02 15.03 10.59
C ARG A 412 12.71 13.67 10.79
N ARG A 413 12.59 12.80 9.80
CA ARG A 413 13.27 11.51 9.82
C ARG A 413 14.61 11.58 9.07
N ALA A 414 15.65 11.00 9.64
CA ALA A 414 16.96 10.84 9.02
C ALA A 414 17.47 9.42 9.25
N VAL A 415 18.38 8.98 8.39
CA VAL A 415 19.05 7.68 8.54
C VAL A 415 19.81 7.65 9.86
N ILE A 416 19.75 6.52 10.58
CA ILE A 416 20.63 6.25 11.73
C ILE A 416 22.03 6.03 11.18
N GLN A 417 22.95 6.92 11.52
CA GLN A 417 24.34 6.86 11.08
C GLN A 417 25.30 7.11 12.24
N THR A 418 26.41 6.36 12.25
CA THR A 418 27.51 6.51 13.19
C THR A 418 28.82 6.44 12.39
N GLY A 419 29.45 7.57 12.14
CA GLY A 419 30.57 7.66 11.21
C GLY A 419 30.17 7.25 9.79
N ASP A 420 30.83 6.25 9.23
CA ASP A 420 30.48 5.70 7.92
C ASP A 420 29.46 4.52 7.99
N GLU A 421 28.98 4.17 9.18
CA GLU A 421 28.08 3.05 9.37
C GLU A 421 26.62 3.48 9.43
N ILE A 422 25.76 2.73 8.75
CA ILE A 422 24.28 2.84 8.79
C ILE A 422 23.70 1.48 9.22
N LEU A 423 22.44 1.50 9.67
CA LEU A 423 21.68 0.28 9.91
C LEU A 423 20.78 0.00 8.73
N LEU A 424 20.73 -1.26 8.30
CA LEU A 424 19.82 -1.79 7.30
C LEU A 424 18.91 -2.82 7.97
N SER A 425 17.63 -2.84 7.59
CA SER A 425 16.67 -3.85 8.06
C SER A 425 15.83 -4.35 6.87
N GLY A 426 15.63 -5.66 6.79
CA GLY A 426 14.93 -6.29 5.68
C GLY A 426 14.24 -7.59 6.04
N ALA A 427 13.47 -8.12 5.10
CA ALA A 427 12.74 -9.38 5.24
C ALA A 427 13.66 -10.60 5.32
N GLY A 428 14.82 -10.54 4.66
CA GLY A 428 15.79 -11.64 4.65
C GLY A 428 15.23 -12.90 3.99
N SER A 429 14.62 -12.75 2.83
CA SER A 429 14.05 -13.87 2.07
C SER A 429 15.09 -14.95 1.80
N SER A 430 14.67 -16.22 1.89
CA SER A 430 15.53 -17.37 1.76
C SER A 430 14.76 -18.57 1.18
N PRO A 431 15.44 -19.63 0.72
CA PRO A 431 14.76 -20.84 0.21
C PRO A 431 13.83 -21.52 1.22
N THR A 432 13.89 -21.15 2.48
CA THR A 432 13.04 -21.70 3.57
C THR A 432 12.00 -20.69 4.09
N GLY A 433 11.87 -19.53 3.45
CA GLY A 433 11.01 -18.41 3.85
C GLY A 433 11.81 -17.23 4.42
N ASP A 434 11.09 -16.19 4.82
CA ASP A 434 11.70 -14.95 5.30
C ASP A 434 12.34 -15.12 6.69
N ARG A 435 13.49 -14.50 6.85
CA ARG A 435 14.25 -14.42 8.12
C ARG A 435 14.68 -12.98 8.37
N PRO A 436 13.78 -12.12 8.89
CA PRO A 436 14.04 -10.70 9.13
C PRO A 436 15.37 -10.44 9.81
N PHE A 437 16.05 -9.36 9.40
CA PHE A 437 17.39 -9.05 9.87
C PHE A 437 17.62 -7.56 10.11
N VAL A 438 18.66 -7.27 10.90
CA VAL A 438 19.31 -5.96 11.01
C VAL A 438 20.80 -6.16 10.72
N ASP A 439 21.32 -5.36 9.78
CA ASP A 439 22.74 -5.29 9.46
C ASP A 439 23.30 -3.91 9.80
N ARG A 440 24.54 -3.88 10.26
CA ARG A 440 25.38 -2.68 10.29
C ARG A 440 26.20 -2.68 9.00
N PHE A 441 26.02 -1.64 8.19
CA PHE A 441 26.65 -1.53 6.89
C PHE A 441 27.55 -0.29 6.82
N ASN A 442 28.81 -0.51 6.46
CA ASN A 442 29.79 0.56 6.32
C ASN A 442 29.78 1.10 4.87
N LEU A 443 29.32 2.34 4.71
CA LEU A 443 29.20 2.99 3.43
C LEU A 443 30.56 3.15 2.71
N ALA A 444 31.64 3.38 3.43
CA ALA A 444 32.98 3.61 2.82
C ALA A 444 33.57 2.30 2.25
N THR A 445 33.43 1.18 2.98
CA THR A 445 34.03 -0.10 2.61
C THR A 445 33.09 -1.02 1.83
N GLY A 446 31.78 -0.76 1.87
CA GLY A 446 30.76 -1.63 1.28
C GLY A 446 30.58 -2.97 2.03
N LYS A 447 31.01 -3.06 3.31
CA LYS A 447 30.90 -4.28 4.12
C LYS A 447 29.76 -4.19 5.10
N GLY A 448 28.98 -5.27 5.23
CA GLY A 448 27.93 -5.46 6.23
C GLY A 448 28.32 -6.45 7.32
N GLU A 449 27.82 -6.21 8.52
CA GLU A 449 27.87 -7.12 9.66
C GLU A 449 26.44 -7.42 10.11
N ARG A 450 26.05 -8.69 10.22
CA ARG A 450 24.73 -9.10 10.72
C ARG A 450 24.66 -8.89 12.24
N VAL A 451 23.81 -7.93 12.67
CA VAL A 451 23.54 -7.63 14.08
C VAL A 451 22.45 -8.55 14.63
N PHE A 452 21.43 -8.78 13.83
CA PHE A 452 20.29 -9.63 14.19
C PHE A 452 19.77 -10.38 12.96
N GLN A 453 19.33 -11.62 13.18
CA GLN A 453 18.53 -12.37 12.20
C GLN A 453 17.53 -13.28 12.92
N SER A 454 16.29 -13.34 12.43
CA SER A 454 15.29 -14.30 12.89
C SER A 454 15.78 -15.73 12.75
N GLU A 455 15.57 -16.56 13.78
CA GLU A 455 15.95 -17.96 13.78
C GLU A 455 15.07 -18.79 12.82
N ALA A 456 15.60 -19.91 12.35
CA ALA A 456 14.84 -20.83 11.52
C ALA A 456 13.78 -21.57 12.37
N GLY A 457 12.61 -21.85 11.79
CA GLY A 457 11.52 -22.59 12.45
C GLY A 457 10.55 -21.74 13.26
N GLY A 458 10.77 -20.43 13.33
CA GLY A 458 9.87 -19.41 13.83
C GLY A 458 10.01 -18.15 13.02
N TYR A 459 9.19 -17.15 13.31
CA TYR A 459 9.25 -15.85 12.65
C TYR A 459 9.35 -14.74 13.69
N GLU A 460 10.40 -13.93 13.59
CA GLU A 460 10.61 -12.77 14.46
C GLU A 460 10.75 -11.51 13.60
N ALA A 461 9.63 -10.76 13.46
CA ALA A 461 9.59 -9.49 12.74
C ALA A 461 10.25 -8.37 13.55
N ILE A 462 10.96 -7.45 12.88
CA ILE A 462 11.52 -6.26 13.48
C ILE A 462 10.50 -5.12 13.33
N GLU A 463 9.90 -4.71 14.42
CA GLU A 463 8.92 -3.62 14.45
C GLU A 463 9.58 -2.25 14.62
N ALA A 464 10.65 -2.18 15.40
CA ALA A 464 11.46 -0.98 15.53
C ALA A 464 12.88 -1.29 16.01
N VAL A 465 13.82 -0.47 15.57
CA VAL A 465 15.18 -0.41 16.14
C VAL A 465 15.18 0.65 17.24
N LEU A 466 15.52 0.28 18.46
CA LEU A 466 15.35 1.10 19.65
C LEU A 466 16.62 1.83 20.10
N ASP A 467 17.76 1.57 19.47
CA ASP A 467 19.03 2.27 19.70
C ASP A 467 19.78 2.52 18.38
N ASP A 468 20.81 3.35 18.44
CA ASP A 468 21.59 3.68 17.24
C ASP A 468 22.64 2.60 16.89
N SER A 469 22.86 1.62 17.77
CA SER A 469 23.75 0.47 17.53
C SER A 469 23.05 -0.69 16.80
N GLY A 470 21.72 -0.71 16.78
CA GLY A 470 20.92 -1.81 16.22
C GLY A 470 20.80 -3.04 17.11
N THR A 471 21.28 -2.97 18.37
CA THR A 471 21.30 -4.13 19.28
C THR A 471 20.05 -4.22 20.14
N ARG A 472 19.36 -3.11 20.36
CA ARG A 472 18.09 -3.08 21.09
C ARG A 472 16.92 -2.94 20.10
N LEU A 473 16.05 -3.94 20.07
CA LEU A 473 14.95 -4.05 19.10
C LEU A 473 13.60 -4.23 19.80
N LEU A 474 12.55 -3.69 19.23
CA LEU A 474 11.19 -4.16 19.45
C LEU A 474 10.88 -5.17 18.37
N THR A 475 10.58 -6.40 18.76
CA THR A 475 10.28 -7.48 17.82
C THR A 475 8.92 -8.09 18.09
N ARG A 476 8.32 -8.70 17.08
CA ARG A 476 7.13 -9.54 17.19
C ARG A 476 7.49 -10.96 16.82
N ARG A 477 7.38 -11.86 17.81
CA ARG A 477 7.70 -13.29 17.63
C ARG A 477 6.44 -14.12 17.56
N GLU A 478 6.51 -15.12 16.71
CA GLU A 478 5.47 -16.11 16.49
C GLU A 478 6.05 -17.41 15.92
N SER A 479 5.30 -18.49 16.02
CA SER A 479 5.58 -19.74 15.33
C SER A 479 4.25 -20.35 14.86
N PRO A 480 4.24 -21.46 14.11
CA PRO A 480 2.98 -22.09 13.71
C PRO A 480 2.02 -22.42 14.87
N VAL A 481 2.53 -22.53 16.09
CA VAL A 481 1.78 -22.89 17.30
C VAL A 481 1.79 -21.82 18.39
N GLU A 482 2.69 -20.83 18.30
CA GLU A 482 2.80 -19.73 19.27
C GLU A 482 2.17 -18.46 18.74
N THR A 483 1.23 -17.91 19.49
CA THR A 483 0.54 -16.65 19.18
C THR A 483 1.52 -15.49 19.08
N PRO A 484 1.39 -14.59 18.08
CA PRO A 484 2.23 -13.41 17.97
C PRO A 484 2.23 -12.57 19.24
N ASN A 485 3.41 -12.28 19.77
CA ASN A 485 3.60 -11.38 20.90
C ASN A 485 4.81 -10.49 20.69
N TYR A 486 4.82 -9.33 21.36
CA TYR A 486 5.88 -8.35 21.26
C TYR A 486 6.91 -8.51 22.35
N PHE A 487 8.18 -8.30 21.99
CA PHE A 487 9.35 -8.48 22.86
C PHE A 487 10.31 -7.30 22.71
N ILE A 488 11.00 -6.97 23.80
CA ILE A 488 12.25 -6.19 23.75
C ILE A 488 13.41 -7.19 23.68
N ARG A 489 14.17 -7.08 22.63
CA ARG A 489 15.43 -7.79 22.44
C ARG A 489 16.58 -6.83 22.77
N ASN A 490 17.55 -7.29 23.55
CA ASN A 490 18.80 -6.60 23.84
C ASN A 490 19.95 -7.59 23.63
N GLY A 491 20.49 -7.61 22.41
CA GLY A 491 21.38 -8.67 21.97
C GLY A 491 20.70 -10.05 22.05
N ALA A 492 21.22 -10.95 22.89
CA ALA A 492 20.64 -12.27 23.12
C ALA A 492 19.51 -12.28 24.16
N GLU A 493 19.40 -11.26 25.00
CA GLU A 493 18.36 -11.15 26.02
C GLU A 493 17.00 -10.81 25.39
N LEU A 494 15.94 -11.50 25.84
CA LEU A 494 14.59 -11.34 25.32
C LEU A 494 13.61 -11.14 26.47
N LYS A 495 12.93 -9.99 26.49
CA LYS A 495 11.89 -9.65 27.46
C LYS A 495 10.55 -9.54 26.79
N GLN A 496 9.59 -10.36 27.18
CA GLN A 496 8.23 -10.30 26.67
C GLN A 496 7.48 -9.06 27.16
N LEU A 497 6.84 -8.32 26.26
CA LEU A 497 6.04 -7.11 26.56
C LEU A 497 4.54 -7.36 26.56
N THR A 498 4.07 -8.32 25.76
CA THR A 498 2.62 -8.59 25.60
C THR A 498 2.33 -10.07 25.83
N HIS A 499 1.10 -10.37 26.24
CA HIS A 499 0.64 -11.73 26.52
C HIS A 499 -0.73 -11.96 25.85
N PHE A 500 -0.77 -11.84 24.50
CA PHE A 500 -1.98 -12.06 23.76
C PHE A 500 -2.37 -13.53 23.76
N ALA A 501 -3.61 -13.79 24.11
CA ALA A 501 -4.18 -15.13 24.04
C ALA A 501 -4.36 -15.56 22.57
N ASN A 502 -4.42 -16.87 22.34
CA ASN A 502 -4.73 -17.40 21.02
C ASN A 502 -6.16 -17.00 20.59
N PRO A 503 -6.32 -16.16 19.55
CA PRO A 503 -7.64 -15.71 19.12
C PRO A 503 -8.37 -16.76 18.25
N VAL A 504 -7.68 -17.83 17.84
CA VAL A 504 -8.20 -18.83 16.89
C VAL A 504 -7.87 -20.27 17.32
N PRO A 505 -8.31 -20.73 18.51
CA PRO A 505 -8.01 -22.08 18.98
C PRO A 505 -8.54 -23.16 18.03
N GLN A 506 -9.50 -22.83 17.17
CA GLN A 506 -10.08 -23.75 16.17
C GLN A 506 -9.08 -24.14 15.07
N THR A 507 -7.99 -23.41 14.89
CA THR A 507 -6.93 -23.73 13.92
C THR A 507 -5.89 -24.70 14.48
N ALA A 508 -6.03 -25.10 15.75
CA ALA A 508 -5.11 -26.05 16.35
C ALA A 508 -5.07 -27.38 15.58
N GLY A 509 -3.88 -27.83 15.24
CA GLY A 509 -3.67 -29.05 14.47
C GLY A 509 -3.72 -28.89 12.95
N VAL A 510 -4.03 -27.73 12.42
CA VAL A 510 -3.78 -27.40 11.00
C VAL A 510 -2.27 -27.44 10.77
N LYS A 511 -1.84 -28.22 9.78
CA LYS A 511 -0.43 -28.34 9.41
C LYS A 511 -0.11 -27.43 8.24
N LYS A 512 1.06 -26.79 8.28
CA LYS A 512 1.58 -25.96 7.19
C LYS A 512 2.96 -26.43 6.80
N GLN A 513 3.25 -26.43 5.49
CA GLN A 513 4.61 -26.68 5.01
C GLN A 513 4.84 -25.94 3.68
N LEU A 514 6.03 -25.40 3.51
CA LEU A 514 6.52 -24.91 2.23
C LEU A 514 6.89 -26.12 1.34
N VAL A 515 6.38 -26.12 0.11
CA VAL A 515 6.63 -27.16 -0.88
C VAL A 515 7.35 -26.53 -2.07
N ASN A 516 8.59 -26.95 -2.34
CA ASN A 516 9.38 -26.53 -3.50
C ASN A 516 9.30 -27.59 -4.59
N TYR A 517 9.17 -27.16 -5.84
CA TYR A 517 9.10 -28.02 -7.03
C TYR A 517 9.62 -27.27 -8.25
N LYS A 518 9.51 -27.87 -9.44
CA LYS A 518 9.94 -27.23 -10.69
C LYS A 518 8.87 -27.36 -11.74
N ARG A 519 8.74 -26.33 -12.56
CA ARG A 519 8.02 -26.33 -13.82
C ARG A 519 8.75 -27.20 -14.86
N ALA A 520 8.08 -27.66 -15.90
CA ALA A 520 8.64 -28.57 -16.92
C ALA A 520 9.87 -27.97 -17.65
N ASP A 521 9.96 -26.66 -17.78
CA ASP A 521 11.09 -25.93 -18.36
C ASP A 521 12.21 -25.62 -17.35
N GLY A 522 12.08 -26.11 -16.11
CA GLY A 522 13.09 -25.99 -15.06
C GLY A 522 12.93 -24.79 -14.13
N VAL A 523 11.99 -23.87 -14.38
CA VAL A 523 11.72 -22.73 -13.49
C VAL A 523 11.34 -23.25 -12.09
N PRO A 524 12.04 -22.82 -11.03
CA PRO A 524 11.69 -23.20 -9.66
C PRO A 524 10.35 -22.58 -9.26
N LEU A 525 9.55 -23.33 -8.52
CA LEU A 525 8.23 -22.91 -8.05
C LEU A 525 8.04 -23.35 -6.60
N SER A 526 7.08 -22.72 -5.91
CA SER A 526 6.71 -23.10 -4.55
C SER A 526 5.24 -22.82 -4.26
N PHE A 527 4.74 -23.43 -3.20
CA PHE A 527 3.47 -23.07 -2.53
C PHE A 527 3.53 -23.42 -1.06
N THR A 528 2.69 -22.80 -0.24
CA THR A 528 2.46 -23.24 1.13
C THR A 528 1.28 -24.19 1.15
N LEU A 529 1.52 -25.45 1.56
CA LEU A 529 0.48 -26.46 1.71
C LEU A 529 -0.11 -26.40 3.11
N TYR A 530 -1.43 -26.22 3.19
CA TYR A 530 -2.19 -26.35 4.43
C TYR A 530 -2.98 -27.66 4.43
N LEU A 531 -2.93 -28.39 5.54
CA LEU A 531 -3.66 -29.64 5.73
C LEU A 531 -4.60 -29.54 6.94
N PRO A 532 -5.82 -30.09 6.84
CA PRO A 532 -6.77 -30.09 7.95
C PRO A 532 -6.23 -30.75 9.22
N ALA A 533 -6.72 -30.31 10.36
CA ALA A 533 -6.46 -30.99 11.62
C ALA A 533 -6.87 -32.47 11.53
N GLY A 534 -6.00 -33.36 12.02
CA GLY A 534 -6.24 -34.80 11.97
C GLY A 534 -5.99 -35.46 10.60
N TYR A 535 -5.42 -34.75 9.62
CA TYR A 535 -5.05 -35.33 8.33
C TYR A 535 -4.19 -36.60 8.51
N LYS A 536 -4.61 -37.69 7.84
CA LYS A 536 -3.85 -38.94 7.82
C LYS A 536 -3.04 -39.04 6.53
N ALA A 537 -1.75 -39.27 6.63
CA ALA A 537 -0.86 -39.46 5.49
C ALA A 537 -1.39 -40.53 4.53
N GLY A 538 -1.33 -40.24 3.23
CA GLY A 538 -1.84 -41.13 2.18
C GLY A 538 -3.33 -40.96 1.85
N THR A 539 -4.07 -40.13 2.60
CA THR A 539 -5.45 -39.76 2.23
C THR A 539 -5.40 -38.64 1.19
N ARG A 540 -6.01 -38.88 0.02
CA ARG A 540 -6.17 -37.85 -1.01
C ARG A 540 -7.39 -37.00 -0.72
N LEU A 541 -7.18 -35.68 -0.59
CA LEU A 541 -8.23 -34.70 -0.28
C LEU A 541 -8.66 -33.93 -1.56
N PRO A 542 -9.89 -33.42 -1.59
CA PRO A 542 -10.21 -32.33 -2.51
C PRO A 542 -9.32 -31.14 -2.18
N ALA A 543 -8.92 -30.37 -3.19
CA ALA A 543 -7.95 -29.30 -3.01
C ALA A 543 -8.41 -27.97 -3.59
N LEU A 544 -7.93 -26.90 -2.98
CA LEU A 544 -8.10 -25.53 -3.44
C LEU A 544 -6.74 -24.93 -3.76
N LEU A 545 -6.62 -24.26 -4.91
CA LEU A 545 -5.43 -23.58 -5.38
C LEU A 545 -5.70 -22.07 -5.39
N TRP A 546 -4.97 -21.33 -4.54
CA TRP A 546 -4.97 -19.87 -4.49
C TRP A 546 -3.67 -19.33 -5.06
N ALA A 547 -3.75 -18.38 -6.00
CA ALA A 547 -2.58 -17.77 -6.60
C ALA A 547 -2.83 -16.36 -7.12
N TYR A 548 -1.72 -15.62 -7.30
CA TYR A 548 -1.68 -14.32 -7.94
C TYR A 548 -0.44 -14.25 -8.85
N PRO A 549 -0.58 -14.15 -10.19
CA PRO A 549 0.55 -14.12 -11.12
C PRO A 549 1.41 -12.88 -10.98
N TYR A 550 2.70 -13.03 -11.27
CA TYR A 550 3.66 -11.93 -11.39
C TYR A 550 4.59 -12.14 -12.57
N GLU A 551 5.02 -11.05 -13.20
CA GLU A 551 5.98 -11.07 -14.28
C GLU A 551 7.41 -10.88 -13.77
N PHE A 552 8.35 -11.65 -14.33
CA PHE A 552 9.77 -11.67 -14.00
C PHE A 552 10.62 -11.57 -15.26
N SER A 553 11.81 -10.96 -15.15
CA SER A 553 12.77 -10.88 -16.23
C SER A 553 13.61 -12.15 -16.40
N ASP A 554 13.71 -12.98 -15.35
CA ASP A 554 14.53 -14.18 -15.32
C ASP A 554 13.97 -15.27 -14.40
N ALA A 555 14.39 -16.51 -14.64
CA ALA A 555 13.91 -17.68 -13.91
C ALA A 555 14.42 -17.77 -12.47
N ASP A 556 15.62 -17.23 -12.21
CA ASP A 556 16.24 -17.33 -10.87
C ASP A 556 15.49 -16.47 -9.86
N THR A 557 15.13 -15.24 -10.26
CA THR A 557 14.30 -14.37 -9.41
C THR A 557 12.86 -14.86 -9.30
N ALA A 558 12.32 -15.44 -10.37
CA ALA A 558 10.98 -16.00 -10.40
C ALA A 558 10.79 -17.20 -9.43
N GLY A 559 11.86 -17.94 -9.20
CA GLY A 559 11.85 -19.13 -8.33
C GLY A 559 12.15 -18.85 -6.86
N GLN A 560 12.35 -17.60 -6.48
CA GLN A 560 12.68 -17.25 -5.10
C GLN A 560 11.44 -17.38 -4.21
N VAL A 561 11.64 -17.99 -3.04
CA VAL A 561 10.63 -18.06 -1.99
C VAL A 561 10.62 -16.74 -1.23
N THR A 562 9.43 -16.17 -1.08
CA THR A 562 9.18 -14.97 -0.27
C THR A 562 8.01 -15.23 0.67
N GLY A 563 8.00 -14.54 1.81
CA GLY A 563 6.96 -14.69 2.82
C GLY A 563 7.34 -15.62 3.96
N HIS A 564 6.48 -15.65 4.95
CA HIS A 564 6.75 -16.35 6.23
C HIS A 564 5.63 -17.30 6.66
N GLU A 565 4.65 -17.57 5.80
CA GLU A 565 3.40 -18.28 6.14
C GLU A 565 3.66 -19.65 6.75
N SER A 566 4.66 -20.37 6.27
CA SER A 566 5.03 -21.69 6.81
C SER A 566 5.64 -21.64 8.22
N GLN A 567 6.14 -20.46 8.65
CA GLN A 567 6.86 -20.24 9.89
C GLN A 567 6.06 -19.45 10.94
N SER A 568 5.02 -18.71 10.51
CA SER A 568 4.22 -17.84 11.36
C SER A 568 3.03 -18.55 12.00
N PHE A 569 2.33 -17.87 12.91
CA PHE A 569 1.14 -18.38 13.57
C PHE A 569 0.01 -18.69 12.57
N THR A 570 -0.78 -19.72 12.88
CA THR A 570 -1.85 -20.16 11.99
C THR A 570 -3.13 -19.35 12.24
N GLN A 571 -3.08 -18.05 11.92
CA GLN A 571 -4.26 -17.18 11.84
C GLN A 571 -4.72 -17.10 10.39
N LEU A 572 -5.75 -17.88 10.04
CA LEU A 572 -6.20 -18.02 8.66
C LEU A 572 -6.87 -16.75 8.13
N ASN A 573 -6.54 -16.39 6.90
CA ASN A 573 -7.28 -15.43 6.10
C ASN A 573 -8.54 -16.08 5.51
N TYR A 574 -9.48 -15.27 4.98
CA TYR A 574 -10.76 -15.79 4.47
C TYR A 574 -10.56 -16.89 3.41
N HIS A 575 -9.68 -16.70 2.44
CA HIS A 575 -9.37 -17.64 1.38
C HIS A 575 -8.70 -18.95 1.89
N GLN A 576 -8.18 -18.95 3.11
CA GLN A 576 -7.55 -20.14 3.71
C GLN A 576 -8.54 -21.00 4.53
N LEU A 577 -9.73 -20.49 4.78
CA LEU A 577 -10.70 -21.17 5.67
C LEU A 577 -11.23 -22.50 5.11
N GLY A 578 -11.05 -22.75 3.82
CA GLY A 578 -11.34 -24.06 3.19
C GLY A 578 -10.62 -25.21 3.89
N VAL A 579 -9.47 -24.99 4.50
CA VAL A 579 -8.76 -26.04 5.24
C VAL A 579 -9.57 -26.55 6.44
N LEU A 580 -10.37 -25.71 7.08
CA LEU A 580 -11.26 -26.10 8.18
C LEU A 580 -12.49 -26.89 7.71
N GLN A 581 -12.77 -26.88 6.40
CA GLN A 581 -13.82 -27.64 5.75
C GLN A 581 -13.32 -28.97 5.15
N GLY A 582 -12.05 -29.33 5.41
CA GLY A 582 -11.47 -30.59 4.99
C GLY A 582 -10.77 -30.58 3.62
N TYR A 583 -10.54 -29.40 3.05
CA TYR A 583 -9.73 -29.24 1.84
C TYR A 583 -8.24 -29.22 2.15
N ALA A 584 -7.42 -29.79 1.26
CA ALA A 584 -6.03 -29.41 1.15
C ALA A 584 -5.96 -28.05 0.46
N LEU A 585 -5.24 -27.07 1.04
CA LEU A 585 -5.08 -25.76 0.42
C LEU A 585 -3.64 -25.59 -0.07
N MET A 586 -3.49 -25.37 -1.35
CA MET A 586 -2.25 -24.88 -1.95
C MET A 586 -2.35 -23.36 -2.02
N ASP A 587 -1.68 -22.69 -1.11
CA ASP A 587 -1.72 -21.23 -0.93
C ASP A 587 -0.47 -20.56 -1.47
N ASN A 588 -0.60 -19.34 -1.99
CA ASN A 588 0.50 -18.60 -2.62
C ASN A 588 1.25 -19.43 -3.66
N VAL A 589 0.50 -20.16 -4.51
CA VAL A 589 1.09 -20.95 -5.56
C VAL A 589 1.83 -20.04 -6.53
N SER A 590 3.13 -20.29 -6.72
CA SER A 590 3.95 -19.52 -7.65
C SER A 590 3.41 -19.64 -9.07
N MET A 591 3.06 -18.51 -9.67
CA MET A 591 2.56 -18.37 -11.06
C MET A 591 3.40 -17.35 -11.82
N PRO A 592 4.72 -17.57 -12.01
CA PRO A 592 5.58 -16.59 -12.65
C PRO A 592 5.43 -16.61 -14.17
N ILE A 593 5.33 -15.43 -14.75
CA ILE A 593 5.45 -15.22 -16.17
C ILE A 593 6.86 -14.67 -16.43
N VAL A 594 7.72 -15.47 -17.03
CA VAL A 594 9.14 -15.17 -17.19
C VAL A 594 9.45 -14.78 -18.63
N GLY A 595 10.11 -13.65 -18.82
CA GLY A 595 10.53 -13.18 -20.16
C GLY A 595 10.99 -11.74 -20.17
N ASP A 596 11.35 -11.28 -21.38
CA ASP A 596 11.71 -9.89 -21.60
C ASP A 596 10.58 -8.95 -21.14
N PRO A 597 10.85 -7.93 -20.33
CA PRO A 597 9.83 -7.05 -19.75
C PRO A 597 8.90 -6.36 -20.76
N ASP A 598 9.35 -6.12 -21.99
CA ASP A 598 8.53 -5.49 -23.03
C ASP A 598 7.61 -6.48 -23.76
N THR A 599 7.87 -7.78 -23.67
CA THR A 599 7.15 -8.83 -24.40
C THR A 599 6.68 -10.01 -23.54
N VAL A 600 6.92 -9.99 -22.24
CA VAL A 600 6.67 -11.10 -21.31
C VAL A 600 5.24 -11.64 -21.42
N ASN A 601 4.27 -10.78 -21.65
CA ASN A 601 2.85 -11.15 -21.77
C ASN A 601 2.51 -11.92 -23.06
N ASN A 602 3.40 -11.97 -24.05
CA ASN A 602 3.17 -12.77 -25.27
C ASN A 602 2.99 -14.26 -24.96
N THR A 603 3.55 -14.76 -23.86
CA THR A 603 3.50 -16.16 -23.41
C THR A 603 2.74 -16.36 -22.11
N TYR A 604 1.93 -15.38 -21.70
CA TYR A 604 1.20 -15.41 -20.43
C TYR A 604 0.37 -16.68 -20.25
N VAL A 605 -0.50 -16.99 -21.19
CA VAL A 605 -1.43 -18.13 -21.08
C VAL A 605 -0.68 -19.47 -21.05
N GLU A 606 0.35 -19.61 -21.84
CA GLU A 606 1.16 -20.83 -21.92
C GLU A 606 1.89 -21.09 -20.59
N GLN A 607 2.54 -20.06 -20.05
CA GLN A 607 3.28 -20.19 -18.79
C GLN A 607 2.32 -20.44 -17.62
N LEU A 608 1.21 -19.73 -17.57
CA LEU A 608 0.17 -19.92 -16.54
C LEU A 608 -0.33 -21.38 -16.49
N ARG A 609 -0.54 -21.99 -17.67
CA ARG A 609 -0.94 -23.41 -17.77
C ARG A 609 0.15 -24.34 -17.23
N MET A 610 1.41 -24.08 -17.56
CA MET A 610 2.54 -24.90 -17.08
C MET A 610 2.70 -24.79 -15.57
N ASP A 611 2.51 -23.60 -14.99
CA ASP A 611 2.60 -23.36 -13.56
C ASP A 611 1.51 -24.14 -12.80
N ALA A 612 0.26 -24.02 -13.24
CA ALA A 612 -0.87 -24.71 -12.62
C ALA A 612 -0.73 -26.25 -12.71
N GLN A 613 -0.31 -26.76 -13.87
CA GLN A 613 -0.07 -28.18 -14.07
C GLN A 613 1.01 -28.71 -13.10
N ALA A 614 2.15 -27.98 -12.99
CA ALA A 614 3.25 -28.37 -12.13
C ALA A 614 2.87 -28.38 -10.64
N ALA A 615 2.09 -27.40 -10.19
CA ALA A 615 1.59 -27.34 -8.82
C ALA A 615 0.69 -28.52 -8.47
N ILE A 616 -0.27 -28.83 -9.33
CA ILE A 616 -1.18 -29.97 -9.14
C ILE A 616 -0.41 -31.28 -9.18
N ASP A 617 0.49 -31.46 -10.15
CA ASP A 617 1.29 -32.69 -10.28
C ASP A 617 2.12 -32.94 -9.02
N LYS A 618 2.73 -31.87 -8.47
CA LYS A 618 3.50 -31.97 -7.23
C LYS A 618 2.63 -32.38 -6.03
N ALA A 619 1.46 -31.79 -5.86
CA ALA A 619 0.57 -32.12 -4.76
C ALA A 619 -0.03 -33.53 -4.88
N VAL A 620 -0.26 -34.01 -6.10
CA VAL A 620 -0.69 -35.39 -6.39
C VAL A 620 0.45 -36.39 -6.16
N GLU A 621 1.69 -36.07 -6.57
CA GLU A 621 2.90 -36.86 -6.29
C GLU A 621 3.10 -37.07 -4.78
N MET A 622 2.85 -36.02 -3.99
CA MET A 622 2.91 -36.11 -2.53
C MET A 622 1.82 -37.00 -1.91
N GLY A 623 0.86 -37.48 -2.69
CA GLY A 623 -0.24 -38.33 -2.23
C GLY A 623 -1.30 -37.60 -1.42
N VAL A 624 -1.33 -36.26 -1.48
CA VAL A 624 -2.21 -35.40 -0.68
C VAL A 624 -3.47 -35.00 -1.43
N VAL A 625 -3.36 -34.71 -2.72
CA VAL A 625 -4.43 -34.15 -3.54
C VAL A 625 -5.03 -35.19 -4.45
N ASP A 626 -6.37 -35.19 -4.55
CA ASP A 626 -7.10 -35.91 -5.57
C ASP A 626 -7.16 -35.05 -6.84
N ARG A 627 -6.55 -35.54 -7.92
CA ARG A 627 -6.42 -34.80 -9.19
C ARG A 627 -7.78 -34.41 -9.79
N ASP A 628 -8.79 -35.21 -9.57
CA ASP A 628 -10.12 -35.00 -10.15
C ASP A 628 -11.01 -34.05 -9.32
N ARG A 629 -10.49 -33.56 -8.18
CA ARG A 629 -11.21 -32.71 -7.23
C ARG A 629 -10.40 -31.46 -6.85
N VAL A 630 -9.90 -30.73 -7.84
CA VAL A 630 -9.14 -29.49 -7.64
C VAL A 630 -9.99 -28.29 -8.06
N GLY A 631 -10.12 -27.31 -7.16
CA GLY A 631 -10.68 -26.00 -7.42
C GLY A 631 -9.57 -24.93 -7.54
N VAL A 632 -9.84 -23.88 -8.29
CA VAL A 632 -8.95 -22.73 -8.42
C VAL A 632 -9.70 -21.46 -8.06
N PHE A 633 -9.01 -20.53 -7.39
CA PHE A 633 -9.61 -19.23 -7.07
C PHE A 633 -8.54 -18.14 -6.89
N GLY A 634 -9.01 -16.91 -6.97
CA GLY A 634 -8.14 -15.76 -6.82
C GLY A 634 -8.90 -14.45 -6.94
N HIS A 635 -8.27 -13.41 -6.43
CA HIS A 635 -8.78 -12.06 -6.41
C HIS A 635 -8.02 -11.17 -7.41
N SER A 636 -8.71 -10.22 -8.05
CA SER A 636 -8.08 -9.23 -8.94
C SER A 636 -7.36 -9.92 -10.14
N TYR A 637 -6.03 -9.79 -10.25
CA TYR A 637 -5.25 -10.49 -11.27
C TYR A 637 -5.26 -12.02 -11.07
N GLY A 638 -5.49 -12.48 -9.83
CA GLY A 638 -5.77 -13.89 -9.53
C GLY A 638 -7.13 -14.37 -10.08
N ALA A 639 -8.14 -13.52 -10.09
CA ALA A 639 -9.43 -13.83 -10.73
C ALA A 639 -9.30 -13.88 -12.27
N PHE A 640 -8.51 -12.97 -12.83
CA PHE A 640 -8.15 -13.00 -14.24
C PHE A 640 -7.40 -14.29 -14.61
N MET A 641 -6.43 -14.71 -13.77
CA MET A 641 -5.76 -16.01 -13.87
C MET A 641 -6.77 -17.17 -13.83
N THR A 642 -7.67 -17.17 -12.83
CA THR A 642 -8.68 -18.23 -12.66
C THR A 642 -9.51 -18.39 -13.93
N ALA A 643 -10.06 -17.32 -14.47
CA ALA A 643 -10.86 -17.38 -15.69
C ALA A 643 -10.04 -17.85 -16.90
N ASN A 644 -8.76 -17.43 -17.03
CA ASN A 644 -7.87 -17.93 -18.08
C ASN A 644 -7.58 -19.44 -17.94
N LEU A 645 -7.30 -19.91 -16.74
CA LEU A 645 -7.09 -21.35 -16.49
C LEU A 645 -8.31 -22.18 -16.86
N LEU A 646 -9.53 -21.71 -16.54
CA LEU A 646 -10.77 -22.39 -16.90
C LEU A 646 -11.05 -22.33 -18.41
N ALA A 647 -10.63 -21.28 -19.11
CA ALA A 647 -10.81 -21.14 -20.55
C ALA A 647 -9.82 -22.01 -21.35
N HIS A 648 -8.64 -22.27 -20.81
CA HIS A 648 -7.52 -22.86 -21.56
C HIS A 648 -7.04 -24.21 -21.02
N THR A 649 -7.65 -24.75 -19.95
CA THR A 649 -7.27 -26.05 -19.37
C THR A 649 -8.49 -26.85 -18.92
N THR A 650 -8.27 -28.13 -18.62
CA THR A 650 -9.23 -29.03 -17.97
C THR A 650 -8.75 -29.49 -16.58
N LEU A 651 -7.83 -28.73 -15.98
CA LEU A 651 -7.17 -29.10 -14.73
C LEU A 651 -8.10 -28.99 -13.51
N PHE A 652 -9.15 -28.18 -13.61
CA PHE A 652 -9.97 -27.79 -12.47
C PHE A 652 -11.42 -28.27 -12.63
N ARG A 653 -12.05 -28.57 -11.48
CA ARG A 653 -13.44 -28.99 -11.40
C ARG A 653 -14.41 -27.86 -11.09
N ALA A 654 -13.90 -26.79 -10.48
CA ALA A 654 -14.63 -25.55 -10.18
C ALA A 654 -13.65 -24.36 -10.08
N GLY A 655 -14.15 -23.16 -10.33
CA GLY A 655 -13.39 -21.92 -10.09
C GLY A 655 -14.20 -20.87 -9.36
N VAL A 656 -13.49 -19.99 -8.62
CA VAL A 656 -14.03 -18.75 -8.03
C VAL A 656 -13.16 -17.58 -8.42
N ALA A 657 -13.76 -16.55 -8.99
CA ALA A 657 -13.07 -15.38 -9.52
C ALA A 657 -13.62 -14.10 -8.89
N GLU A 658 -12.79 -13.41 -8.08
CA GLU A 658 -13.18 -12.24 -7.30
C GLU A 658 -12.61 -10.97 -7.90
N SER A 659 -13.47 -9.99 -8.22
CA SER A 659 -13.10 -8.64 -8.71
C SER A 659 -12.08 -8.65 -9.85
N GLY A 660 -12.29 -9.50 -10.88
CA GLY A 660 -11.36 -9.67 -11.98
C GLY A 660 -11.62 -8.73 -13.16
N ALA A 661 -10.59 -8.56 -14.01
CA ALA A 661 -10.68 -7.85 -15.29
C ALA A 661 -10.56 -8.84 -16.44
N TYR A 662 -11.68 -9.27 -16.99
CA TYR A 662 -11.73 -10.40 -17.94
C TYR A 662 -11.58 -10.01 -19.41
N ASN A 663 -11.74 -8.72 -19.73
CA ASN A 663 -11.57 -8.16 -21.07
C ASN A 663 -10.59 -6.98 -21.04
N ARG A 664 -9.34 -7.20 -21.47
CA ARG A 664 -8.28 -6.20 -21.46
C ARG A 664 -8.43 -5.14 -22.56
N THR A 665 -9.33 -5.33 -23.53
CA THR A 665 -9.64 -4.26 -24.47
C THR A 665 -10.35 -3.08 -23.81
N LEU A 666 -10.88 -3.24 -22.60
CA LEU A 666 -11.39 -2.15 -21.76
C LEU A 666 -10.31 -1.37 -21.02
N THR A 667 -9.05 -1.84 -21.07
CA THR A 667 -7.86 -1.14 -20.53
C THR A 667 -6.81 -0.96 -21.63
N PRO A 668 -7.10 -0.21 -22.72
CA PRO A 668 -6.33 -0.25 -23.96
C PRO A 668 -4.96 0.44 -23.89
N PHE A 669 -4.64 1.14 -22.79
CA PHE A 669 -3.37 1.83 -22.59
C PHE A 669 -2.45 1.13 -21.58
N GLY A 670 -2.52 -0.18 -21.46
CA GLY A 670 -1.69 -0.99 -20.58
C GLY A 670 -2.45 -1.54 -19.37
N PHE A 671 -1.90 -2.60 -18.80
CA PHE A 671 -2.39 -3.23 -17.57
C PHE A 671 -1.27 -4.08 -16.96
N GLN A 672 -1.18 -4.13 -15.64
CA GLN A 672 -0.10 -4.83 -14.94
C GLN A 672 1.29 -4.44 -15.50
N SER A 673 2.08 -5.39 -15.98
CA SER A 673 3.36 -5.15 -16.62
C SER A 673 3.27 -4.85 -18.13
N GLU A 674 2.09 -4.97 -18.76
CA GLU A 674 1.92 -4.63 -20.17
C GLU A 674 1.93 -3.12 -20.38
N ARG A 675 2.85 -2.61 -21.20
CA ARG A 675 3.02 -1.19 -21.50
C ARG A 675 2.65 -0.81 -22.92
N ARG A 676 2.54 -1.80 -23.80
CA ARG A 676 2.08 -1.59 -25.17
C ARG A 676 0.57 -1.29 -25.13
N THR A 677 0.14 -0.39 -25.97
CA THR A 677 -1.29 -0.12 -26.14
C THR A 677 -1.95 -1.28 -26.89
N PHE A 678 -3.29 -1.35 -26.79
CA PHE A 678 -4.07 -2.31 -27.59
C PHE A 678 -3.73 -2.25 -29.08
N TRP A 679 -3.52 -1.06 -29.62
CA TRP A 679 -3.20 -0.87 -31.06
C TRP A 679 -1.77 -1.32 -31.42
N GLN A 680 -0.88 -1.41 -30.43
CA GLN A 680 0.49 -1.92 -30.62
C GLN A 680 0.59 -3.44 -30.43
N ALA A 681 -0.27 -4.02 -29.59
CA ALA A 681 -0.20 -5.43 -29.20
C ALA A 681 -1.61 -6.10 -29.11
N GLY A 682 -2.49 -5.83 -30.07
CA GLY A 682 -3.89 -6.29 -30.06
C GLY A 682 -4.04 -7.80 -29.88
N ASP A 683 -3.14 -8.58 -30.48
CA ASP A 683 -3.14 -10.05 -30.34
C ASP A 683 -2.89 -10.48 -28.89
N VAL A 684 -2.00 -9.79 -28.16
CA VAL A 684 -1.72 -10.06 -26.75
C VAL A 684 -2.94 -9.72 -25.88
N TYR A 685 -3.54 -8.56 -26.10
CA TYR A 685 -4.75 -8.16 -25.40
C TYR A 685 -5.90 -9.15 -25.60
N THR A 686 -6.08 -9.61 -26.83
CA THR A 686 -7.12 -10.59 -27.18
C THR A 686 -6.81 -11.95 -26.55
N LYS A 687 -5.59 -12.46 -26.73
CA LYS A 687 -5.16 -13.78 -26.25
C LYS A 687 -5.20 -13.89 -24.72
N MET A 688 -4.80 -12.83 -24.01
CA MET A 688 -4.85 -12.82 -22.56
C MET A 688 -6.28 -12.67 -22.00
N SER A 689 -7.23 -12.11 -22.75
CA SER A 689 -8.57 -11.83 -22.23
C SER A 689 -9.45 -13.08 -22.27
N PRO A 690 -9.79 -13.71 -21.13
CA PRO A 690 -10.64 -14.91 -21.11
C PRO A 690 -12.05 -14.66 -21.64
N PHE A 691 -12.49 -13.41 -21.74
CA PHE A 691 -13.76 -13.03 -22.36
C PHE A 691 -13.89 -13.54 -23.79
N TRP A 692 -12.81 -13.52 -24.60
CA TRP A 692 -12.81 -14.00 -25.99
C TRP A 692 -12.92 -15.53 -26.08
N PHE A 693 -12.75 -16.23 -24.96
CA PHE A 693 -12.79 -17.69 -24.85
C PHE A 693 -13.93 -18.15 -23.91
N ALA A 694 -14.92 -17.30 -23.65
CA ALA A 694 -16.05 -17.63 -22.78
C ALA A 694 -16.83 -18.86 -23.26
N ASP A 695 -16.85 -19.15 -24.57
CA ASP A 695 -17.42 -20.37 -25.16
C ASP A 695 -16.66 -21.64 -24.79
N LYS A 696 -15.41 -21.54 -24.36
CA LYS A 696 -14.55 -22.65 -23.93
C LYS A 696 -14.69 -22.97 -22.45
N ILE A 697 -15.22 -22.05 -21.64
CA ILE A 697 -15.39 -22.26 -20.21
C ILE A 697 -16.55 -23.23 -19.97
N LYS A 698 -16.22 -24.49 -19.72
CA LYS A 698 -17.18 -25.56 -19.39
C LYS A 698 -17.19 -25.92 -17.91
N THR A 699 -16.09 -25.66 -17.22
CA THR A 699 -15.96 -25.79 -15.77
C THR A 699 -16.83 -24.75 -15.07
N PRO A 700 -17.62 -25.13 -14.04
CA PRO A 700 -18.42 -24.19 -13.27
C PRO A 700 -17.58 -23.07 -12.66
N ILE A 701 -18.01 -21.81 -12.82
CA ILE A 701 -17.35 -20.63 -12.27
C ILE A 701 -18.31 -19.79 -11.44
N LEU A 702 -17.89 -19.45 -10.21
CA LEU A 702 -18.50 -18.42 -9.37
C LEU A 702 -17.71 -17.12 -9.58
N MET A 703 -18.42 -16.04 -9.84
CA MET A 703 -17.86 -14.70 -9.96
C MET A 703 -18.41 -13.83 -8.83
N ILE A 704 -17.53 -13.15 -8.10
CA ILE A 704 -17.89 -12.25 -7.01
C ILE A 704 -17.29 -10.89 -7.32
N HIS A 705 -18.06 -9.79 -7.12
CA HIS A 705 -17.56 -8.46 -7.45
C HIS A 705 -18.19 -7.37 -6.56
N GLY A 706 -17.40 -6.42 -6.08
CA GLY A 706 -17.88 -5.25 -5.38
C GLY A 706 -18.55 -4.25 -6.32
N GLU A 707 -19.78 -3.80 -6.04
CA GLU A 707 -20.50 -2.82 -6.87
C GLU A 707 -19.83 -1.46 -6.91
N ALA A 708 -18.99 -1.17 -5.92
CA ALA A 708 -18.23 0.05 -5.81
C ALA A 708 -16.72 -0.15 -6.11
N ASP A 709 -16.37 -1.17 -6.91
CA ASP A 709 -14.97 -1.39 -7.30
C ASP A 709 -14.43 -0.19 -8.08
N ASP A 710 -13.36 0.42 -7.56
CA ASP A 710 -12.69 1.62 -8.06
C ASP A 710 -11.27 1.34 -8.56
N ASN A 711 -10.84 0.09 -8.53
CA ASN A 711 -9.51 -0.28 -9.00
C ASN A 711 -9.45 -0.22 -10.53
N THR A 712 -8.45 0.47 -11.04
CA THR A 712 -8.27 0.69 -12.48
C THR A 712 -8.31 -0.61 -13.28
N GLY A 713 -9.34 -0.75 -14.11
CA GLY A 713 -9.53 -1.86 -15.05
C GLY A 713 -10.33 -3.05 -14.52
N THR A 714 -10.67 -3.11 -13.22
CA THR A 714 -11.47 -4.19 -12.63
C THR A 714 -12.92 -3.78 -12.32
N PHE A 715 -13.48 -2.84 -13.06
CA PHE A 715 -14.83 -2.34 -12.80
C PHE A 715 -15.90 -3.42 -12.90
N PRO A 716 -17.05 -3.27 -12.21
CA PRO A 716 -18.14 -4.26 -12.18
C PRO A 716 -18.58 -4.76 -13.55
N ILE A 717 -18.54 -3.90 -14.57
CA ILE A 717 -18.85 -4.23 -15.97
C ILE A 717 -18.05 -5.44 -16.50
N GLN A 718 -16.84 -5.67 -16.00
CA GLN A 718 -16.00 -6.79 -16.37
C GLN A 718 -16.67 -8.13 -16.01
N SER A 719 -17.15 -8.26 -14.77
CA SER A 719 -17.86 -9.45 -14.30
C SER A 719 -19.23 -9.61 -14.92
N GLU A 720 -20.00 -8.53 -15.07
CA GLU A 720 -21.33 -8.55 -15.69
C GLU A 720 -21.25 -9.06 -17.12
N ARG A 721 -20.31 -8.57 -17.92
CA ARG A 721 -20.14 -8.97 -19.31
C ARG A 721 -19.58 -10.38 -19.45
N MET A 722 -18.64 -10.77 -18.59
CA MET A 722 -18.12 -12.14 -18.56
C MET A 722 -19.20 -13.15 -18.17
N TYR A 723 -20.01 -12.84 -17.15
CA TYR A 723 -21.18 -13.66 -16.79
C TYR A 723 -22.14 -13.85 -17.97
N ALA A 724 -22.50 -12.72 -18.64
CA ALA A 724 -23.40 -12.78 -19.79
C ALA A 724 -22.83 -13.63 -20.94
N ALA A 725 -21.52 -13.52 -21.19
CA ALA A 725 -20.84 -14.30 -22.23
C ALA A 725 -20.83 -15.80 -21.92
N ILE A 726 -20.46 -16.20 -20.70
CA ILE A 726 -20.42 -17.61 -20.30
C ILE A 726 -21.85 -18.19 -20.33
N ARG A 727 -22.84 -17.48 -19.75
CA ARG A 727 -24.24 -17.91 -19.75
C ARG A 727 -24.79 -18.07 -21.17
N GLY A 728 -24.50 -17.09 -22.03
CA GLY A 728 -24.97 -17.10 -23.43
C GLY A 728 -24.41 -18.27 -24.25
N ASN A 729 -23.22 -18.79 -23.88
CA ASN A 729 -22.60 -19.97 -24.47
C ASN A 729 -22.92 -21.30 -23.72
N GLY A 730 -23.90 -21.29 -22.81
CA GLY A 730 -24.37 -22.46 -22.09
C GLY A 730 -23.41 -22.97 -21.00
N GLY A 731 -22.48 -22.15 -20.53
CA GLY A 731 -21.60 -22.47 -19.40
C GLY A 731 -22.30 -22.34 -18.05
N THR A 732 -21.81 -23.06 -17.06
CA THR A 732 -22.30 -22.96 -15.67
C THR A 732 -21.62 -21.82 -14.96
N VAL A 733 -22.36 -20.76 -14.68
CA VAL A 733 -21.83 -19.55 -14.05
C VAL A 733 -22.80 -18.97 -13.03
N ARG A 734 -22.26 -18.47 -11.91
CA ARG A 734 -22.97 -17.72 -10.88
C ARG A 734 -22.29 -16.36 -10.72
N LEU A 735 -23.04 -15.29 -10.61
CA LEU A 735 -22.53 -13.94 -10.33
C LEU A 735 -23.12 -13.44 -9.01
N VAL A 736 -22.26 -12.97 -8.12
CA VAL A 736 -22.61 -12.34 -6.85
C VAL A 736 -22.06 -10.92 -6.87
N MET A 737 -22.94 -9.94 -6.82
CA MET A 737 -22.59 -8.53 -6.73
C MET A 737 -22.72 -8.09 -5.26
N LEU A 738 -21.68 -7.45 -4.73
CA LEU A 738 -21.59 -7.06 -3.33
C LEU A 738 -21.88 -5.57 -3.18
N PRO A 739 -23.05 -5.18 -2.66
CA PRO A 739 -23.44 -3.77 -2.53
C PRO A 739 -22.44 -2.98 -1.67
N SER A 740 -22.10 -1.77 -2.12
CA SER A 740 -21.20 -0.81 -1.47
C SER A 740 -19.74 -1.26 -1.32
N GLU A 741 -19.39 -2.49 -1.64
CA GLU A 741 -18.00 -2.97 -1.54
C GLU A 741 -17.14 -2.44 -2.69
N ALA A 742 -15.91 -2.07 -2.34
CA ALA A 742 -14.87 -1.66 -3.28
C ALA A 742 -14.11 -2.88 -3.84
N HIS A 743 -12.92 -2.65 -4.41
CA HIS A 743 -12.07 -3.71 -4.95
C HIS A 743 -11.69 -4.75 -3.89
N GLY A 744 -11.35 -4.32 -2.68
CA GLY A 744 -11.13 -5.20 -1.51
C GLY A 744 -12.35 -5.17 -0.60
N TYR A 745 -12.97 -6.31 -0.36
CA TYR A 745 -14.18 -6.42 0.46
C TYR A 745 -13.86 -6.21 1.94
N ARG A 746 -14.67 -5.41 2.62
CA ARG A 746 -14.40 -4.99 4.00
C ARG A 746 -15.53 -5.27 4.98
N GLY A 747 -16.80 -5.24 4.54
CA GLY A 747 -17.93 -5.44 5.43
C GLY A 747 -17.93 -6.83 6.06
N LYS A 748 -18.15 -6.90 7.37
CA LYS A 748 -18.18 -8.18 8.09
C LYS A 748 -19.19 -9.13 7.48
N GLU A 749 -20.43 -8.68 7.31
CA GLU A 749 -21.54 -9.47 6.76
C GLU A 749 -21.25 -9.85 5.29
N THR A 750 -20.57 -8.97 4.56
CA THR A 750 -20.13 -9.27 3.19
C THR A 750 -19.09 -10.38 3.18
N MET A 751 -18.07 -10.31 4.02
CA MET A 751 -17.04 -11.35 4.09
C MET A 751 -17.60 -12.70 4.54
N GLU A 752 -18.56 -12.68 5.45
CA GLU A 752 -19.31 -13.89 5.85
C GLU A 752 -20.09 -14.47 4.68
N HIS A 753 -20.70 -13.62 3.84
CA HIS A 753 -21.43 -14.04 2.64
C HIS A 753 -20.48 -14.55 1.53
N VAL A 754 -19.37 -13.87 1.30
CA VAL A 754 -18.33 -14.32 0.34
C VAL A 754 -17.86 -15.73 0.71
N LEU A 755 -17.48 -15.93 1.97
CA LEU A 755 -17.07 -17.27 2.44
C LEU A 755 -18.18 -18.33 2.27
N TYR A 756 -19.44 -17.97 2.54
CA TYR A 756 -20.58 -18.86 2.34
C TYR A 756 -20.72 -19.28 0.88
N GLU A 757 -20.66 -18.32 -0.05
CA GLU A 757 -20.78 -18.58 -1.50
C GLU A 757 -19.64 -19.45 -2.02
N GLU A 758 -18.39 -19.14 -1.63
CA GLU A 758 -17.21 -19.91 -2.02
C GLU A 758 -17.28 -21.36 -1.54
N MET A 759 -17.55 -21.54 -0.24
CA MET A 759 -17.58 -22.89 0.34
C MET A 759 -18.70 -23.73 -0.23
N ASN A 760 -19.91 -23.18 -0.41
CA ASN A 760 -21.01 -23.91 -1.06
C ASN A 760 -20.70 -24.25 -2.52
N TRP A 761 -20.01 -23.35 -3.24
CA TRP A 761 -19.61 -23.59 -4.62
C TRP A 761 -18.61 -24.74 -4.71
N PHE A 762 -17.56 -24.70 -3.92
CA PHE A 762 -16.57 -25.76 -3.89
C PHE A 762 -17.15 -27.09 -3.36
N ASP A 763 -17.94 -27.07 -2.31
CA ASP A 763 -18.57 -28.27 -1.77
C ASP A 763 -19.45 -28.98 -2.83
N LYS A 764 -20.21 -28.20 -3.59
CA LYS A 764 -21.09 -28.72 -4.64
C LYS A 764 -20.34 -29.47 -5.75
N TYR A 765 -19.14 -29.03 -6.11
CA TYR A 765 -18.43 -29.56 -7.27
C TYR A 765 -17.19 -30.37 -6.93
N LEU A 766 -16.65 -30.29 -5.73
CA LEU A 766 -15.43 -30.98 -5.32
C LEU A 766 -15.66 -32.06 -4.26
N LYS A 767 -16.77 -32.01 -3.54
CA LYS A 767 -17.15 -33.09 -2.60
C LYS A 767 -18.17 -34.04 -3.23
N PRO A 768 -18.22 -35.30 -2.74
CA PRO A 768 -19.15 -36.31 -3.26
C PRO A 768 -20.62 -35.93 -3.07
#